data_04e1a1e605c920ea433b0e5fdd40529b
#
_entry.id   04e1a1e605c920ea433b0e5fdd40529b
#
_cell.length_a   1.000
_cell.length_b   1.000
_cell.length_c   1.000
_cell.angle_alpha   90.00
_cell.angle_beta   90.00
_cell.angle_gamma   90.00
#
_symmetry.space_group_name_H-M   'P 1'
#
loop_
_entity.id
_entity.type
_entity.pdbx_description
1 polymer ?
#
loop_
_entity_poly.entity_id
_entity_poly.type
_entity_poly.pdbx_seq_one_letter_code
_entity_poly.pdbx_strand_id
1 'polypeptide(L)'
;DYTRTWEFYCSKGQNSGKWKSIEVPSCWELQGFGEYTYGRYYTIKGAKPSDETGIYRYRFLTPDCGKNDRIKLFFDGVMTDAEVRVNGNPAGQIHQGAFYRFSYDITSLLKAEGENLLEVKVAKQSANKSVNAAERRADWWLYGGIYRPVWLEVVPDVSMEHFILDARADGSLRASVRMAGNAEGHVLAVSIRGLKDGKPLRTLQGKEQVSCPLATSGRETGFTCKWSDVKVWNIEAPELYVARLELKDRSGNVIQVREERIGFRTIEFFPQDGIYLNGTRLIVKGINRHSFSVDGGRTTSAAMSRQDALLIKEMNMNAVRSHYPPDEHFLDMCDSLGLVYIDELSGWHGRYDTETGARLIREMVERDVNHPSVILWSNGNEGGWNTDNDSLFCKYDKFQRRHVIHPWADFDGLDTHHYPAYLTGVARFTNGYKVFMPTEFMHAMYDQGGGAGLRDFWDRWMTNPMFAGGFIWVFCDEAPKRSDRGGVLDSDGSNAPDGVVGPRREKEGSFYAIRSQWSPVQIKPLLITEHFDGSFFVSNEYIYTNLKDCRMTYEVLSCDIPMQGAVSRILARGEVTLPALSPGETGKARFSLPASFAEGDVLKLEAFDRDGHCICDWSFPIRLANPYFQRHLAQVSTGLSGNTVSARNNGKEIVLKSEKVSVTFDAATGMILRVLSGNTEIPLTNGPVAVGMKMLYQPASSYVRQDSEEAVFCARYKGGADSIVWRLT
;
A
#
# COMPACT_ATOMS: atom_id res chain seq x y z
N ASP A 1 8.39 4.87 21.87
CA ASP A 1 9.62 4.73 21.07
C ASP A 1 10.49 3.62 21.66
N TYR A 2 10.67 2.54 20.91
CA TYR A 2 11.47 1.37 21.34
C TYR A 2 12.93 1.47 20.91
N THR A 3 13.34 2.53 20.24
CA THR A 3 14.70 2.70 19.73
C THR A 3 15.71 2.85 20.88
N ARG A 4 16.77 2.07 20.83
CA ARG A 4 17.87 2.08 21.79
C ARG A 4 19.20 1.93 21.06
N THR A 5 20.24 2.54 21.61
CA THR A 5 21.61 2.38 21.12
C THR A 5 22.24 1.13 21.71
N TRP A 6 22.76 0.25 20.84
CA TRP A 6 23.43 -0.99 21.20
C TRP A 6 24.88 -0.96 20.75
N GLU A 7 25.74 -1.78 21.36
CA GLU A 7 27.07 -2.09 20.82
C GLU A 7 26.91 -3.09 19.66
N PHE A 8 27.62 -2.87 18.56
CA PHE A 8 27.51 -3.68 17.35
C PHE A 8 28.86 -3.95 16.70
N TYR A 9 29.05 -5.18 16.27
CA TYR A 9 30.19 -5.64 15.47
C TYR A 9 29.68 -6.28 14.17
N CYS A 10 30.18 -5.81 13.02
CA CYS A 10 29.90 -6.38 11.71
C CYS A 10 31.11 -7.15 11.19
N SER A 11 30.91 -8.36 10.66
CA SER A 11 32.01 -9.22 10.21
C SER A 11 32.63 -8.81 8.87
N LYS A 12 31.83 -8.19 7.96
CA LYS A 12 32.26 -7.79 6.60
C LYS A 12 31.61 -6.48 6.18
N GLY A 13 32.08 -5.92 5.07
CA GLY A 13 31.50 -4.72 4.45
C GLY A 13 31.84 -3.43 5.19
N GLN A 14 30.97 -2.42 5.03
CA GLN A 14 31.15 -1.11 5.65
C GLN A 14 31.36 -1.24 7.16
N ASN A 15 32.27 -0.45 7.73
CA ASN A 15 32.56 -0.37 9.16
C ASN A 15 32.79 -1.72 9.87
N SER A 16 33.17 -2.78 9.15
CA SER A 16 33.42 -4.11 9.70
C SER A 16 34.69 -4.19 10.57
N GLY A 17 34.80 -5.28 11.34
CA GLY A 17 36.03 -5.64 12.10
C GLY A 17 36.23 -4.86 13.39
N LYS A 18 35.28 -4.04 13.82
CA LYS A 18 35.39 -3.23 15.06
C LYS A 18 33.99 -3.03 15.68
N TRP A 19 34.01 -2.88 17.02
CA TRP A 19 32.79 -2.52 17.75
C TRP A 19 32.46 -1.05 17.54
N LYS A 20 31.19 -0.76 17.31
CA LYS A 20 30.60 0.57 17.16
C LYS A 20 29.18 0.58 17.76
N SER A 21 28.57 1.74 17.82
CA SER A 21 27.17 1.90 18.20
C SER A 21 26.25 1.73 16.99
N ILE A 22 25.08 1.14 17.20
CA ILE A 22 23.99 1.03 16.24
C ILE A 22 22.65 1.28 16.93
N GLU A 23 21.72 1.90 16.24
CA GLU A 23 20.34 2.01 16.70
C GLU A 23 19.57 0.70 16.44
N VAL A 24 18.81 0.25 17.42
CA VAL A 24 17.91 -0.93 17.31
C VAL A 24 16.49 -0.48 17.69
N PRO A 25 15.46 -0.75 16.87
CA PRO A 25 15.50 -1.55 15.64
C PRO A 25 16.08 -0.79 14.44
N SER A 26 16.82 -1.51 13.58
CA SER A 26 17.29 -0.97 12.29
C SER A 26 17.78 -2.09 11.36
N CYS A 27 17.76 -1.82 10.04
CA CYS A 27 18.57 -2.56 9.08
C CYS A 27 20.00 -1.98 9.12
N TRP A 28 21.01 -2.82 9.33
CA TRP A 28 22.35 -2.34 9.56
C TRP A 28 23.01 -1.63 8.37
N GLU A 29 22.56 -1.95 7.13
CA GLU A 29 23.04 -1.30 5.92
C GLU A 29 22.72 0.20 5.93
N LEU A 30 21.52 0.57 6.38
CA LEU A 30 21.07 1.96 6.48
C LEU A 30 21.78 2.73 7.62
N GLN A 31 22.39 1.98 8.57
CA GLN A 31 23.23 2.53 9.62
C GLN A 31 24.72 2.55 9.24
N GLY A 32 25.04 2.23 7.96
CA GLY A 32 26.39 2.28 7.42
C GLY A 32 27.25 1.06 7.74
N PHE A 33 26.65 -0.12 7.89
CA PHE A 33 27.36 -1.38 8.09
C PHE A 33 27.08 -2.36 6.96
N GLY A 34 27.92 -3.38 6.81
CA GLY A 34 27.71 -4.48 5.86
C GLY A 34 27.66 -4.05 4.40
N GLU A 35 26.98 -4.80 3.58
CA GLU A 35 26.89 -4.61 2.13
C GLU A 35 25.43 -4.71 1.66
N TYR A 36 25.04 -3.89 0.68
CA TYR A 36 23.73 -3.98 0.06
C TYR A 36 23.68 -5.08 -0.98
N THR A 37 22.60 -5.84 -0.99
CA THR A 37 22.32 -6.85 -2.02
C THR A 37 20.84 -6.76 -2.40
N TYR A 38 20.54 -6.71 -3.70
CA TYR A 38 19.19 -6.94 -4.20
C TYR A 38 18.94 -8.43 -4.39
N GLY A 39 17.76 -8.91 -4.06
CA GLY A 39 17.49 -10.35 -3.97
C GLY A 39 17.51 -11.11 -5.29
N ARG A 40 17.43 -10.42 -6.44
CA ARG A 40 17.58 -11.03 -7.78
C ARG A 40 19.03 -11.26 -8.19
N TYR A 41 20.01 -11.11 -7.30
CA TYR A 41 21.43 -11.35 -7.58
C TYR A 41 21.69 -12.68 -8.30
N TYR A 42 20.88 -13.71 -8.05
CA TYR A 42 21.04 -15.05 -8.66
C TYR A 42 20.81 -15.06 -10.19
N THR A 43 20.19 -14.03 -10.76
CA THR A 43 20.04 -13.87 -12.22
C THR A 43 21.35 -13.40 -12.89
N ILE A 44 22.30 -12.90 -12.08
CA ILE A 44 23.58 -12.39 -12.55
C ILE A 44 24.64 -13.50 -12.40
N LYS A 45 25.25 -13.92 -13.49
CA LYS A 45 26.24 -15.01 -13.49
C LYS A 45 27.42 -14.73 -12.56
N GLY A 46 27.60 -15.58 -11.55
CA GLY A 46 28.70 -15.50 -10.58
C GLY A 46 28.47 -14.54 -9.42
N ALA A 47 27.36 -13.78 -9.39
CA ALA A 47 27.01 -12.96 -8.24
C ALA A 47 26.66 -13.82 -7.02
N LYS A 48 27.01 -13.32 -5.86
CA LYS A 48 26.69 -13.92 -4.55
C LYS A 48 26.03 -12.87 -3.67
N PRO A 49 25.09 -13.27 -2.81
CA PRO A 49 24.58 -12.33 -1.83
C PRO A 49 25.64 -12.01 -0.79
N SER A 50 25.53 -10.84 -0.18
CA SER A 50 26.29 -10.54 1.02
C SER A 50 25.89 -11.46 2.17
N ASP A 51 26.84 -11.86 3.00
CA ASP A 51 26.69 -12.93 4.02
C ASP A 51 27.26 -12.53 5.38
N GLU A 52 27.18 -11.23 5.72
CA GLU A 52 27.69 -10.70 6.96
C GLU A 52 27.01 -11.32 8.18
N THR A 53 27.74 -11.34 9.27
CA THR A 53 27.24 -11.62 10.61
C THR A 53 27.39 -10.37 11.48
N GLY A 54 26.30 -9.97 12.13
CA GLY A 54 26.27 -8.91 13.13
C GLY A 54 26.24 -9.48 14.55
N ILE A 55 27.01 -8.92 15.46
CA ILE A 55 26.95 -9.24 16.89
C ILE A 55 26.51 -7.98 17.62
N TYR A 56 25.38 -8.09 18.31
CA TYR A 56 24.77 -7.03 19.10
C TYR A 56 24.99 -7.28 20.58
N ARG A 57 25.20 -6.24 21.37
CA ARG A 57 25.27 -6.28 22.83
C ARG A 57 24.46 -5.16 23.45
N TYR A 58 23.67 -5.53 24.45
CA TYR A 58 22.87 -4.59 25.22
C TYR A 58 22.89 -4.96 26.69
N ARG A 59 23.04 -3.96 27.57
CA ARG A 59 23.04 -4.14 29.02
C ARG A 59 21.72 -3.65 29.59
N PHE A 60 21.11 -4.43 30.45
CA PHE A 60 19.83 -4.10 31.07
C PHE A 60 19.74 -4.64 32.50
N LEU A 61 18.90 -3.99 33.30
CA LEU A 61 18.57 -4.46 34.64
C LEU A 61 17.41 -5.46 34.58
N THR A 62 17.41 -6.41 35.50
CA THR A 62 16.24 -7.30 35.66
C THR A 62 15.01 -6.44 36.01
N PRO A 63 13.89 -6.56 35.27
CA PRO A 63 12.66 -5.85 35.61
C PRO A 63 12.17 -6.23 37.01
N ASP A 64 11.45 -5.30 37.68
CA ASP A 64 10.75 -5.59 38.91
C ASP A 64 9.69 -6.68 38.63
N CYS A 65 9.76 -7.77 39.38
CA CYS A 65 8.87 -8.91 39.21
C CYS A 65 8.64 -9.64 40.55
N GLY A 66 7.52 -10.32 40.64
CA GLY A 66 7.20 -11.21 41.74
C GLY A 66 8.10 -12.45 41.78
N LYS A 67 8.23 -13.08 42.92
CA LYS A 67 9.14 -14.24 43.15
C LYS A 67 8.94 -15.38 42.13
N ASN A 68 7.71 -15.56 41.65
CA ASN A 68 7.33 -16.67 40.76
C ASN A 68 7.02 -16.18 39.34
N ASP A 69 7.21 -14.88 39.04
CA ASP A 69 6.95 -14.34 37.72
C ASP A 69 8.00 -14.85 36.71
N ARG A 70 7.60 -14.94 35.47
CA ARG A 70 8.47 -15.28 34.35
C ARG A 70 8.76 -14.05 33.52
N ILE A 71 9.98 -14.00 33.00
CA ILE A 71 10.42 -12.90 32.13
C ILE A 71 10.70 -13.48 30.75
N LYS A 72 9.93 -13.03 29.77
CA LYS A 72 10.06 -13.43 28.37
C LYS A 72 10.71 -12.30 27.56
N LEU A 73 11.67 -12.66 26.75
CA LEU A 73 12.34 -11.74 25.80
C LEU A 73 11.75 -11.98 24.41
N PHE A 74 11.17 -10.95 23.81
CA PHE A 74 10.56 -10.96 22.49
C PHE A 74 11.39 -10.23 21.47
N PHE A 75 11.38 -10.76 20.25
CA PHE A 75 11.87 -10.13 19.02
C PHE A 75 10.73 -10.14 18.01
N ASP A 76 10.36 -8.96 17.49
CA ASP A 76 9.28 -8.86 16.50
C ASP A 76 9.75 -9.14 15.07
N GLY A 77 11.08 -9.20 14.84
CA GLY A 77 11.68 -9.60 13.58
C GLY A 77 13.19 -9.38 13.54
N VAL A 78 13.92 -10.38 13.06
CA VAL A 78 15.39 -10.38 12.92
C VAL A 78 15.77 -10.99 11.57
N MET A 79 16.59 -10.34 10.79
CA MET A 79 17.03 -10.80 9.46
C MET A 79 18.45 -11.37 9.53
N THR A 80 18.68 -12.73 9.51
CA THR A 80 17.71 -13.82 9.27
C THR A 80 17.77 -14.84 10.40
N ASP A 81 18.97 -15.40 10.71
CA ASP A 81 19.15 -16.31 11.84
C ASP A 81 19.54 -15.52 13.09
N ALA A 82 18.88 -15.79 14.21
CA ALA A 82 19.14 -15.14 15.50
C ALA A 82 19.58 -16.15 16.56
N GLU A 83 20.84 -16.07 16.98
CA GLU A 83 21.37 -16.78 18.14
C GLU A 83 21.38 -15.82 19.33
N VAL A 84 20.59 -16.10 20.37
CA VAL A 84 20.39 -15.21 21.53
C VAL A 84 21.03 -15.80 22.76
N ARG A 85 21.82 -15.00 23.47
CA ARG A 85 22.48 -15.34 24.73
C ARG A 85 22.19 -14.29 25.79
N VAL A 86 21.96 -14.73 27.01
CA VAL A 86 21.83 -13.86 28.18
C VAL A 86 22.90 -14.28 29.19
N ASN A 87 23.77 -13.35 29.59
CA ASN A 87 24.89 -13.60 30.49
C ASN A 87 25.81 -14.78 30.05
N GLY A 88 25.99 -14.92 28.72
CA GLY A 88 26.79 -15.95 28.08
C GLY A 88 26.06 -17.27 27.86
N ASN A 89 24.90 -17.50 28.46
CA ASN A 89 24.10 -18.71 28.31
C ASN A 89 23.13 -18.60 27.13
N PRO A 90 22.91 -19.66 26.31
CA PRO A 90 21.94 -19.62 25.24
C PRO A 90 20.51 -19.46 25.80
N ALA A 91 19.72 -18.55 25.21
CA ALA A 91 18.33 -18.34 25.60
C ALA A 91 17.40 -19.45 25.08
N GLY A 92 17.77 -20.08 23.96
CA GLY A 92 17.02 -21.17 23.35
C GLY A 92 17.64 -21.60 22.03
N GLN A 93 16.86 -22.25 21.17
CA GLN A 93 17.28 -22.62 19.82
C GLN A 93 17.45 -21.36 18.95
N ILE A 94 18.35 -21.45 17.96
CA ILE A 94 18.52 -20.39 16.95
C ILE A 94 17.20 -20.24 16.19
N HIS A 95 16.64 -19.02 16.19
CA HIS A 95 15.49 -18.73 15.38
C HIS A 95 15.92 -18.47 13.94
N GLN A 96 15.16 -18.99 12.98
CA GLN A 96 15.40 -18.86 11.54
C GLN A 96 14.10 -18.45 10.86
N GLY A 97 14.12 -17.31 10.17
CA GLY A 97 12.96 -16.68 9.57
C GLY A 97 12.93 -15.18 9.87
N ALA A 98 12.98 -14.36 8.80
CA ALA A 98 13.22 -12.92 8.93
C ALA A 98 12.03 -12.12 9.48
N PHE A 99 10.79 -12.56 9.22
CA PHE A 99 9.61 -11.70 9.32
C PHE A 99 8.70 -12.02 10.50
N TYR A 100 9.11 -12.94 11.39
CA TYR A 100 8.25 -13.54 12.39
C TYR A 100 8.63 -13.14 13.80
N ARG A 101 7.62 -12.97 14.68
CA ARG A 101 7.81 -12.76 16.11
C ARG A 101 8.17 -14.05 16.79
N PHE A 102 9.22 -14.03 17.61
CA PHE A 102 9.61 -15.13 18.46
C PHE A 102 10.02 -14.68 19.85
N SER A 103 10.07 -15.61 20.82
CA SER A 103 10.43 -15.27 22.20
C SER A 103 11.14 -16.42 22.91
N TYR A 104 11.84 -16.04 24.00
CA TYR A 104 12.50 -16.96 24.91
C TYR A 104 12.10 -16.62 26.34
N ASP A 105 11.87 -17.66 27.17
CA ASP A 105 11.81 -17.49 28.63
C ASP A 105 13.25 -17.40 29.15
N ILE A 106 13.62 -16.24 29.67
CA ILE A 106 14.97 -15.94 30.14
C ILE A 106 15.06 -15.85 31.66
N THR A 107 14.00 -16.18 32.37
CA THR A 107 13.87 -16.00 33.83
C THR A 107 15.06 -16.59 34.59
N SER A 108 15.43 -17.84 34.27
CA SER A 108 16.54 -18.53 34.94
C SER A 108 17.94 -18.06 34.53
N LEU A 109 18.04 -17.23 33.51
CA LEU A 109 19.29 -16.70 32.97
C LEU A 109 19.64 -15.32 33.56
N LEU A 110 18.69 -14.68 34.21
CA LEU A 110 18.84 -13.33 34.76
C LEU A 110 19.58 -13.36 36.11
N LYS A 111 20.34 -12.30 36.37
CA LYS A 111 20.95 -12.05 37.66
C LYS A 111 19.92 -11.38 38.59
N ALA A 112 19.92 -11.77 39.85
CA ALA A 112 19.08 -11.12 40.84
C ALA A 112 19.49 -9.66 41.11
N GLU A 113 20.79 -9.38 40.98
CA GLU A 113 21.36 -8.04 41.17
C GLU A 113 22.37 -7.70 40.07
N GLY A 114 22.44 -6.44 39.70
CA GLY A 114 23.38 -5.90 38.71
C GLY A 114 22.86 -6.03 37.28
N GLU A 115 23.71 -5.65 36.33
CA GLU A 115 23.38 -5.65 34.91
C GLU A 115 23.46 -7.04 34.28
N ASN A 116 22.48 -7.34 33.43
CA ASN A 116 22.50 -8.47 32.51
C ASN A 116 23.10 -8.04 31.17
N LEU A 117 23.79 -8.96 30.52
CA LEU A 117 24.29 -8.78 29.16
C LEU A 117 23.42 -9.64 28.20
N LEU A 118 22.71 -8.99 27.32
CA LEU A 118 22.09 -9.60 26.15
C LEU A 118 23.07 -9.54 24.99
N GLU A 119 23.38 -10.68 24.41
CA GLU A 119 24.17 -10.80 23.18
C GLU A 119 23.33 -11.50 22.11
N VAL A 120 23.21 -10.89 20.92
CA VAL A 120 22.48 -11.45 19.79
C VAL A 120 23.41 -11.52 18.59
N LYS A 121 23.64 -12.74 18.09
CA LYS A 121 24.36 -12.93 16.84
C LYS A 121 23.37 -13.15 15.72
N VAL A 122 23.43 -12.29 14.71
CA VAL A 122 22.52 -12.28 13.56
C VAL A 122 23.29 -12.64 12.30
N ALA A 123 22.89 -13.68 11.60
CA ALA A 123 23.42 -13.99 10.28
C ALA A 123 22.46 -13.52 9.18
N LYS A 124 22.98 -12.75 8.21
CA LYS A 124 22.20 -12.21 7.09
C LYS A 124 21.70 -13.31 6.17
N GLN A 125 22.52 -14.33 5.91
CA GLN A 125 22.10 -15.56 5.22
C GLN A 125 21.84 -16.65 6.26
N SER A 126 20.73 -17.35 6.11
CA SER A 126 20.39 -18.45 7.01
C SER A 126 21.27 -19.67 6.81
N ALA A 127 21.58 -20.38 7.89
CA ALA A 127 22.15 -21.71 7.83
C ALA A 127 21.17 -22.75 7.24
N ASN A 128 19.86 -22.48 7.31
CA ASN A 128 18.83 -23.28 6.69
C ASN A 128 18.63 -22.86 5.23
N LYS A 129 18.93 -23.78 4.30
CA LYS A 129 18.82 -23.53 2.86
C LYS A 129 17.39 -23.22 2.40
N SER A 130 16.38 -23.78 3.06
CA SER A 130 14.98 -23.55 2.71
C SER A 130 14.55 -22.13 3.06
N VAL A 131 15.04 -21.56 4.16
CA VAL A 131 14.84 -20.14 4.52
C VAL A 131 15.47 -19.22 3.48
N ASN A 132 16.70 -19.49 3.04
CA ASN A 132 17.33 -18.72 1.98
C ASN A 132 16.55 -18.83 0.65
N ALA A 133 15.99 -20.00 0.34
CA ALA A 133 15.18 -20.18 -0.85
C ALA A 133 13.88 -19.36 -0.79
N ALA A 134 13.24 -19.30 0.37
CA ALA A 134 11.97 -18.62 0.55
C ALA A 134 12.10 -17.09 0.73
N GLU A 135 13.19 -16.59 1.33
CA GLU A 135 13.29 -15.20 1.78
C GLU A 135 14.42 -14.40 1.17
N ARG A 136 15.53 -15.07 0.77
CA ARG A 136 16.79 -14.40 0.38
C ARG A 136 17.09 -14.49 -1.11
N ARG A 137 16.21 -15.08 -1.91
CA ARG A 137 16.25 -15.13 -3.38
C ARG A 137 14.92 -14.61 -3.92
N ALA A 138 14.71 -13.31 -3.78
CA ALA A 138 13.42 -12.68 -3.98
C ALA A 138 13.56 -11.32 -4.66
N ASP A 139 12.46 -10.75 -5.15
CA ASP A 139 12.45 -9.46 -5.85
C ASP A 139 12.32 -8.29 -4.86
N TRP A 140 13.25 -8.19 -3.95
CA TRP A 140 13.38 -7.10 -2.98
C TRP A 140 14.79 -6.96 -2.42
N TRP A 141 15.06 -5.82 -1.75
CA TRP A 141 16.32 -5.60 -1.05
C TRP A 141 16.51 -6.56 0.14
N LEU A 142 17.69 -7.19 0.20
CA LEU A 142 18.08 -8.09 1.29
C LEU A 142 18.84 -7.30 2.34
N TYR A 143 18.22 -7.09 3.49
CA TYR A 143 18.85 -6.46 4.64
C TYR A 143 19.25 -7.49 5.69
N GLY A 144 20.07 -7.02 6.65
CA GLY A 144 20.40 -7.73 7.88
C GLY A 144 20.07 -6.88 9.11
N GLY A 145 19.93 -7.52 10.26
CA GLY A 145 19.80 -6.84 11.54
C GLY A 145 18.55 -7.15 12.35
N ILE A 146 18.53 -6.60 13.55
CA ILE A 146 17.34 -6.55 14.41
C ILE A 146 16.51 -5.35 13.94
N TYR A 147 15.59 -5.57 13.02
CA TYR A 147 14.90 -4.49 12.30
C TYR A 147 13.51 -4.16 12.85
N ARG A 148 13.00 -4.98 13.78
CA ARG A 148 11.76 -4.76 14.52
C ARG A 148 12.03 -4.71 16.04
N PRO A 149 11.09 -4.22 16.86
CA PRO A 149 11.28 -4.07 18.29
C PRO A 149 11.77 -5.30 19.03
N VAL A 150 12.55 -5.06 20.09
CA VAL A 150 12.96 -6.03 21.12
C VAL A 150 12.41 -5.56 22.45
N TRP A 151 11.74 -6.43 23.20
CA TRP A 151 11.08 -6.06 24.44
C TRP A 151 10.98 -7.21 25.44
N LEU A 152 10.79 -6.87 26.71
CA LEU A 152 10.59 -7.82 27.79
C LEU A 152 9.14 -7.82 28.23
N GLU A 153 8.63 -9.00 28.53
CA GLU A 153 7.32 -9.19 29.16
C GLU A 153 7.50 -9.91 30.49
N VAL A 154 6.95 -9.31 31.56
CA VAL A 154 6.84 -9.94 32.87
C VAL A 154 5.44 -10.53 32.99
N VAL A 155 5.35 -11.82 33.20
CA VAL A 155 4.08 -12.55 33.33
C VAL A 155 4.05 -13.38 34.60
N PRO A 156 2.89 -13.50 35.29
CA PRO A 156 2.77 -14.39 36.44
C PRO A 156 2.98 -15.85 36.04
N ASP A 157 3.34 -16.71 37.00
CA ASP A 157 3.54 -18.15 36.79
C ASP A 157 2.31 -18.79 36.15
N VAL A 158 1.12 -18.45 36.63
CA VAL A 158 -0.14 -18.79 35.94
C VAL A 158 -0.53 -17.62 35.05
N SER A 159 -0.49 -17.81 33.74
CA SER A 159 -0.69 -16.72 32.78
C SER A 159 -1.38 -17.17 31.49
N MET A 160 -1.99 -16.23 30.80
CA MET A 160 -2.48 -16.40 29.43
C MET A 160 -1.29 -16.35 28.47
N GLU A 161 -0.99 -17.46 27.78
CA GLU A 161 0.10 -17.56 26.79
C GLU A 161 -0.34 -17.06 25.41
N HIS A 162 -1.55 -17.41 25.03
CA HIS A 162 -2.13 -17.04 23.73
C HIS A 162 -3.65 -17.10 23.82
N PHE A 163 -4.33 -16.27 23.05
CA PHE A 163 -5.79 -16.28 22.95
C PHE A 163 -6.27 -15.97 21.55
N ILE A 164 -7.41 -16.55 21.19
CA ILE A 164 -8.11 -16.33 19.92
C ILE A 164 -9.50 -15.80 20.26
N LEU A 165 -9.88 -14.69 19.63
CA LEU A 165 -11.17 -14.04 19.80
C LEU A 165 -11.87 -13.99 18.42
N ASP A 166 -12.92 -14.77 18.24
CA ASP A 166 -13.73 -14.79 17.03
C ASP A 166 -15.04 -14.05 17.26
N ALA A 167 -15.04 -12.75 16.97
CA ALA A 167 -16.18 -11.86 17.08
C ALA A 167 -16.97 -11.82 15.77
N ARG A 168 -18.19 -12.34 15.76
CA ARG A 168 -19.05 -12.47 14.58
C ARG A 168 -20.05 -11.34 14.43
N ALA A 169 -20.48 -11.06 13.20
CA ALA A 169 -21.44 -10.01 12.88
C ALA A 169 -22.78 -10.11 13.63
N ASP A 170 -23.16 -11.31 14.07
CA ASP A 170 -24.38 -11.54 14.85
C ASP A 170 -24.22 -11.22 16.36
N GLY A 171 -23.08 -10.68 16.76
CA GLY A 171 -22.73 -10.37 18.15
C GLY A 171 -22.16 -11.55 18.95
N SER A 172 -22.06 -12.75 18.36
CA SER A 172 -21.42 -13.88 19.03
C SER A 172 -19.90 -13.68 19.13
N LEU A 173 -19.33 -14.06 20.26
CA LEU A 173 -17.90 -14.13 20.51
C LEU A 173 -17.55 -15.54 20.96
N ARG A 174 -16.64 -16.17 20.23
CA ARG A 174 -15.98 -17.41 20.65
C ARG A 174 -14.55 -17.07 21.05
N ALA A 175 -14.16 -17.50 22.24
CA ALA A 175 -12.80 -17.31 22.71
C ALA A 175 -12.13 -18.64 23.04
N SER A 176 -10.84 -18.69 22.81
CA SER A 176 -9.98 -19.79 23.28
C SER A 176 -8.72 -19.18 23.85
N VAL A 177 -8.35 -19.62 25.03
CA VAL A 177 -7.19 -19.13 25.77
C VAL A 177 -6.30 -20.30 26.16
N ARG A 178 -5.03 -20.25 25.76
CA ARG A 178 -4.00 -21.20 26.16
C ARG A 178 -3.31 -20.66 27.43
N MET A 179 -3.28 -21.49 28.46
CA MET A 179 -2.74 -21.14 29.77
C MET A 179 -1.35 -21.75 29.99
N ALA A 180 -0.48 -21.01 30.68
CA ALA A 180 0.70 -21.52 31.35
C ALA A 180 0.42 -21.74 32.83
N GLY A 181 1.20 -22.62 33.45
CA GLY A 181 1.07 -22.95 34.87
C GLY A 181 -0.19 -23.75 35.21
N ASN A 182 -0.45 -23.92 36.49
CA ASN A 182 -1.66 -24.60 36.97
C ASN A 182 -2.80 -23.64 37.19
N ALA A 183 -3.67 -23.51 36.20
CA ALA A 183 -4.81 -22.57 36.23
C ALA A 183 -6.05 -23.06 37.00
N GLU A 184 -5.98 -24.21 37.69
CA GLU A 184 -7.10 -24.75 38.44
C GLU A 184 -7.62 -23.75 39.51
N GLY A 185 -8.93 -23.51 39.47
CA GLY A 185 -9.59 -22.60 40.40
C GLY A 185 -9.39 -21.11 40.07
N HIS A 186 -8.68 -20.79 39.03
CA HIS A 186 -8.63 -19.44 38.46
C HIS A 186 -9.89 -19.14 37.65
N VAL A 187 -10.13 -17.87 37.38
CA VAL A 187 -11.28 -17.41 36.60
C VAL A 187 -10.78 -16.48 35.49
N LEU A 188 -11.21 -16.75 34.28
CA LEU A 188 -11.05 -15.83 33.14
C LEU A 188 -12.32 -14.98 33.06
N ALA A 189 -12.17 -13.66 33.08
CA ALA A 189 -13.25 -12.72 32.87
C ALA A 189 -13.02 -11.88 31.62
N VAL A 190 -14.07 -11.67 30.82
CA VAL A 190 -14.01 -10.90 29.57
C VAL A 190 -15.07 -9.82 29.58
N SER A 191 -14.67 -8.61 29.26
CA SER A 191 -15.53 -7.46 29.02
C SER A 191 -15.17 -6.80 27.71
N ILE A 192 -16.13 -6.14 27.05
CA ILE A 192 -15.93 -5.46 25.78
C ILE A 192 -16.43 -4.03 25.88
N ARG A 193 -15.67 -3.09 25.34
CA ARG A 193 -16.04 -1.67 25.24
C ARG A 193 -15.75 -1.13 23.84
N GLY A 194 -16.55 -0.16 23.39
CA GLY A 194 -16.28 0.56 22.14
C GLY A 194 -14.91 1.23 22.18
N LEU A 195 -14.13 1.12 21.10
CA LEU A 195 -12.81 1.76 21.04
C LEU A 195 -12.91 3.28 21.01
N LYS A 196 -13.88 3.83 20.28
CA LYS A 196 -14.06 5.28 20.12
C LYS A 196 -14.70 5.98 21.32
N ASP A 197 -15.72 5.38 21.90
CA ASP A 197 -16.56 6.02 22.92
C ASP A 197 -16.38 5.44 24.34
N GLY A 198 -15.60 4.35 24.45
CA GLY A 198 -15.33 3.67 25.72
C GLY A 198 -16.54 2.98 26.37
N LYS A 199 -17.71 3.00 25.71
CA LYS A 199 -18.94 2.43 26.29
C LYS A 199 -18.88 0.93 26.38
N PRO A 200 -19.23 0.34 27.54
CA PRO A 200 -19.29 -1.10 27.68
C PRO A 200 -20.43 -1.69 26.85
N LEU A 201 -20.14 -2.80 26.17
CA LEU A 201 -21.19 -3.64 25.61
C LEU A 201 -21.84 -4.50 26.71
N ARG A 202 -23.05 -4.93 26.46
CA ARG A 202 -23.78 -5.84 27.34
C ARG A 202 -24.09 -7.15 26.60
N THR A 203 -24.07 -8.26 27.35
CA THR A 203 -24.56 -9.53 26.81
C THR A 203 -26.08 -9.48 26.67
N LEU A 204 -26.65 -10.46 25.95
CA LEU A 204 -28.13 -10.61 25.88
C LEU A 204 -28.81 -10.70 27.25
N GLN A 205 -28.09 -11.08 28.33
CA GLN A 205 -28.57 -11.12 29.68
C GLN A 205 -28.29 -9.82 30.47
N GLY A 206 -27.82 -8.77 29.79
CA GLY A 206 -27.54 -7.45 30.37
C GLY A 206 -26.24 -7.34 31.19
N LYS A 207 -25.35 -8.35 31.13
CA LYS A 207 -24.06 -8.35 31.84
C LYS A 207 -23.01 -7.63 31.06
N GLU A 208 -22.17 -6.82 31.70
CA GLU A 208 -20.99 -6.15 31.07
C GLU A 208 -19.73 -7.04 31.09
N GLN A 209 -19.73 -8.13 31.82
CA GLN A 209 -18.63 -9.07 31.93
C GLN A 209 -19.13 -10.51 31.91
N VAL A 210 -18.40 -11.37 31.22
CA VAL A 210 -18.61 -12.83 31.24
C VAL A 210 -17.42 -13.47 31.94
N SER A 211 -17.70 -14.43 32.85
CA SER A 211 -16.67 -15.14 33.59
C SER A 211 -16.72 -16.64 33.29
N CYS A 212 -15.55 -17.24 33.08
CA CYS A 212 -15.37 -18.66 32.80
C CYS A 212 -14.39 -19.24 33.86
N PRO A 213 -14.82 -20.16 34.73
CA PRO A 213 -13.91 -20.89 35.61
C PRO A 213 -12.96 -21.78 34.79
N LEU A 214 -11.68 -21.78 35.18
CA LEU A 214 -10.65 -22.57 34.53
C LEU A 214 -10.57 -23.95 35.17
N ALA A 215 -10.58 -25.00 34.34
CA ALA A 215 -10.55 -26.39 34.81
C ALA A 215 -9.10 -26.95 34.80
N THR A 216 -8.90 -28.00 35.60
CA THR A 216 -7.62 -28.67 35.86
C THR A 216 -7.02 -29.38 34.64
N SER A 217 -7.84 -29.79 33.69
CA SER A 217 -7.46 -30.87 32.77
C SER A 217 -7.05 -30.42 31.37
N GLY A 218 -6.82 -29.14 31.13
CA GLY A 218 -6.44 -28.68 29.78
C GLY A 218 -5.62 -27.40 29.78
N ARG A 219 -4.57 -27.39 28.97
CA ARG A 219 -3.81 -26.15 28.70
C ARG A 219 -4.63 -25.12 27.93
N GLU A 220 -5.84 -25.44 27.48
CA GLU A 220 -6.67 -24.58 26.66
C GLU A 220 -8.11 -24.57 27.18
N THR A 221 -8.64 -23.36 27.38
CA THR A 221 -10.01 -23.12 27.82
C THR A 221 -10.73 -22.26 26.78
N GLY A 222 -11.98 -22.63 26.47
CA GLY A 222 -12.81 -21.86 25.55
C GLY A 222 -14.17 -21.50 26.17
N PHE A 223 -14.73 -20.40 25.73
CA PHE A 223 -16.09 -20.02 26.02
C PHE A 223 -16.78 -19.37 24.82
N THR A 224 -18.11 -19.33 24.87
CA THR A 224 -18.93 -18.63 23.87
C THR A 224 -19.93 -17.75 24.58
N CYS A 225 -20.10 -16.53 24.11
CA CYS A 225 -21.12 -15.62 24.61
C CYS A 225 -21.69 -14.78 23.46
N LYS A 226 -22.79 -14.07 23.71
CA LYS A 226 -23.40 -13.19 22.73
C LYS A 226 -23.62 -11.80 23.30
N TRP A 227 -23.13 -10.80 22.60
CA TRP A 227 -23.24 -9.38 22.94
C TRP A 227 -24.37 -8.74 22.14
N SER A 228 -25.09 -7.81 22.77
CA SER A 228 -26.15 -7.04 22.12
C SER A 228 -25.61 -5.74 21.52
N ASP A 229 -26.36 -5.19 20.58
CA ASP A 229 -26.16 -3.84 20.00
C ASP A 229 -24.76 -3.60 19.43
N VAL A 230 -24.13 -4.67 18.91
CA VAL A 230 -22.84 -4.56 18.25
C VAL A 230 -23.00 -3.87 16.89
N LYS A 231 -22.11 -2.94 16.59
CA LYS A 231 -21.92 -2.42 15.24
C LYS A 231 -20.88 -3.27 14.53
N VAL A 232 -21.22 -3.72 13.33
CA VAL A 232 -20.34 -4.60 12.56
C VAL A 232 -19.18 -3.82 11.97
N TRP A 233 -18.00 -4.44 11.98
CA TRP A 233 -16.84 -3.95 11.25
C TRP A 233 -17.00 -4.26 9.76
N ASN A 234 -16.78 -3.28 8.90
CA ASN A 234 -16.68 -3.45 7.45
C ASN A 234 -15.72 -2.41 6.84
N ILE A 235 -15.47 -2.52 5.54
CA ILE A 235 -14.49 -1.69 4.83
C ILE A 235 -14.87 -0.20 4.71
N GLU A 236 -16.14 0.15 4.96
CA GLU A 236 -16.67 1.52 4.86
C GLU A 236 -17.07 2.08 6.22
N ALA A 237 -17.25 1.22 7.23
CA ALA A 237 -17.52 1.58 8.61
C ALA A 237 -16.78 0.62 9.56
N PRO A 238 -15.47 0.82 9.76
CA PRO A 238 -14.63 -0.06 10.57
C PRO A 238 -14.82 0.19 12.07
N GLU A 239 -15.93 -0.30 12.62
CA GLU A 239 -16.21 -0.19 14.03
C GLU A 239 -15.38 -1.20 14.83
N LEU A 240 -14.62 -0.70 15.78
CA LEU A 240 -13.70 -1.47 16.61
C LEU A 240 -14.08 -1.40 18.09
N TYR A 241 -13.72 -2.47 18.79
CA TYR A 241 -13.91 -2.64 20.21
C TYR A 241 -12.60 -3.08 20.86
N VAL A 242 -12.53 -2.90 22.18
CA VAL A 242 -11.46 -3.45 23.01
C VAL A 242 -12.08 -4.57 23.87
N ALA A 243 -11.60 -5.77 23.65
CA ALA A 243 -11.85 -6.91 24.52
C ALA A 243 -10.79 -6.92 25.63
N ARG A 244 -11.24 -6.81 26.89
CA ARG A 244 -10.39 -6.88 28.07
C ARG A 244 -10.55 -8.24 28.72
N LEU A 245 -9.48 -8.99 28.79
CA LEU A 245 -9.37 -10.30 29.43
C LEU A 245 -8.66 -10.13 30.78
N GLU A 246 -9.28 -10.58 31.84
CA GLU A 246 -8.72 -10.56 33.19
C GLU A 246 -8.60 -11.98 33.71
N LEU A 247 -7.37 -12.39 34.04
CA LEU A 247 -7.12 -13.61 34.79
C LEU A 247 -7.14 -13.32 36.26
N LYS A 248 -8.04 -14.00 36.98
CA LYS A 248 -8.20 -13.85 38.42
C LYS A 248 -7.73 -15.12 39.14
N ASP A 249 -7.00 -14.92 40.24
CA ASP A 249 -6.57 -16.02 41.11
C ASP A 249 -7.76 -16.65 41.90
N ARG A 250 -7.45 -17.67 42.71
CA ARG A 250 -8.44 -18.37 43.55
C ARG A 250 -9.09 -17.47 44.59
N SER A 251 -8.47 -16.34 44.92
CA SER A 251 -8.97 -15.33 45.84
C SER A 251 -9.81 -14.25 45.17
N GLY A 252 -9.86 -14.27 43.83
CA GLY A 252 -10.57 -13.28 43.04
C GLY A 252 -9.73 -12.04 42.64
N ASN A 253 -8.44 -11.99 43.01
CA ASN A 253 -7.56 -10.90 42.62
C ASN A 253 -7.17 -11.01 41.14
N VAL A 254 -7.13 -9.88 40.43
CA VAL A 254 -6.65 -9.83 39.04
C VAL A 254 -5.12 -9.96 39.04
N ILE A 255 -4.60 -11.02 38.42
CA ILE A 255 -3.17 -11.31 38.34
C ILE A 255 -2.59 -11.04 36.96
N GLN A 256 -3.41 -11.01 35.89
CA GLN A 256 -2.99 -10.60 34.55
C GLN A 256 -4.15 -9.94 33.82
N VAL A 257 -3.82 -8.94 33.01
CA VAL A 257 -4.76 -8.26 32.09
C VAL A 257 -4.18 -8.29 30.69
N ARG A 258 -5.04 -8.61 29.73
CA ARG A 258 -4.76 -8.44 28.29
C ARG A 258 -5.87 -7.61 27.67
N GLU A 259 -5.51 -6.69 26.82
CA GLU A 259 -6.47 -5.94 25.98
C GLU A 259 -6.18 -6.24 24.53
N GLU A 260 -7.23 -6.52 23.76
CA GLU A 260 -7.16 -6.86 22.35
C GLU A 260 -8.18 -6.05 21.58
N ARG A 261 -7.76 -5.52 20.40
CA ARG A 261 -8.66 -4.83 19.48
C ARG A 261 -9.38 -5.86 18.62
N ILE A 262 -10.70 -5.78 18.60
CA ILE A 262 -11.54 -6.69 17.82
C ILE A 262 -12.58 -5.93 17.00
N GLY A 263 -13.03 -6.53 15.90
CA GLY A 263 -14.15 -6.08 15.10
C GLY A 263 -15.17 -7.21 14.95
N PHE A 264 -16.44 -6.94 15.22
CA PHE A 264 -17.50 -7.92 14.99
C PHE A 264 -17.77 -8.03 13.48
N ARG A 265 -17.34 -9.14 12.86
CA ARG A 265 -17.56 -9.39 11.44
C ARG A 265 -17.62 -10.87 11.12
N THR A 266 -18.25 -11.21 10.00
CA THR A 266 -18.24 -12.57 9.44
C THR A 266 -17.64 -12.52 8.06
N ILE A 267 -16.61 -13.34 7.81
CA ILE A 267 -16.00 -13.54 6.49
C ILE A 267 -16.30 -14.95 6.02
N GLU A 268 -16.70 -15.09 4.77
CA GLU A 268 -17.04 -16.37 4.14
C GLU A 268 -16.46 -16.41 2.74
N PHE A 269 -15.96 -17.56 2.36
CA PHE A 269 -15.52 -17.86 1.00
C PHE A 269 -16.31 -19.03 0.44
N PHE A 270 -16.89 -18.82 -0.71
CA PHE A 270 -17.65 -19.83 -1.46
C PHE A 270 -16.94 -20.11 -2.79
N PRO A 271 -16.33 -21.31 -2.99
CA PRO A 271 -15.47 -21.61 -4.14
C PRO A 271 -16.08 -21.41 -5.53
N GLN A 272 -17.40 -21.44 -5.62
CA GLN A 272 -18.15 -21.28 -6.88
C GLN A 272 -19.00 -20.00 -6.91
N ASP A 273 -18.68 -19.04 -6.07
CA ASP A 273 -19.44 -17.81 -5.95
C ASP A 273 -18.52 -16.60 -5.69
N GLY A 274 -17.94 -16.47 -4.48
CA GLY A 274 -17.14 -15.31 -4.14
C GLY A 274 -16.73 -15.21 -2.69
N ILE A 275 -16.22 -14.04 -2.32
CA ILE A 275 -15.88 -13.66 -0.95
C ILE A 275 -17.01 -12.79 -0.41
N TYR A 276 -17.43 -13.06 0.82
CA TYR A 276 -18.52 -12.33 1.48
C TYR A 276 -18.07 -11.78 2.82
N LEU A 277 -18.35 -10.51 3.06
CA LEU A 277 -18.14 -9.84 4.34
C LEU A 277 -19.50 -9.42 4.90
N ASN A 278 -19.87 -9.97 6.06
CA ASN A 278 -21.17 -9.75 6.71
C ASN A 278 -22.37 -10.07 5.80
N GLY A 279 -22.25 -11.14 5.00
CA GLY A 279 -23.29 -11.56 4.06
C GLY A 279 -23.38 -10.73 2.77
N THR A 280 -22.54 -9.72 2.61
CA THR A 280 -22.46 -8.90 1.38
C THR A 280 -21.24 -9.30 0.57
N ARG A 281 -21.41 -9.47 -0.74
CA ARG A 281 -20.31 -9.82 -1.64
C ARG A 281 -19.25 -8.74 -1.65
N LEU A 282 -18.01 -9.13 -1.43
CA LEU A 282 -16.83 -8.25 -1.40
C LEU A 282 -16.13 -8.29 -2.75
N ILE A 283 -15.94 -7.12 -3.37
CA ILE A 283 -15.03 -6.94 -4.50
C ILE A 283 -13.78 -6.22 -3.98
N VAL A 284 -12.65 -6.91 -4.10
CA VAL A 284 -11.36 -6.43 -3.61
C VAL A 284 -10.76 -5.42 -4.61
N LYS A 285 -10.57 -4.19 -4.17
CA LYS A 285 -9.80 -3.14 -4.86
C LYS A 285 -8.47 -3.02 -4.11
N GLY A 286 -7.52 -3.87 -4.44
CA GLY A 286 -6.34 -4.12 -3.61
C GLY A 286 -5.02 -3.63 -4.21
N ILE A 287 -4.00 -3.58 -3.34
CA ILE A 287 -2.62 -3.29 -3.70
C ILE A 287 -1.66 -4.18 -2.93
N ASN A 288 -0.58 -4.59 -3.58
CA ASN A 288 0.54 -5.24 -2.91
C ASN A 288 1.41 -4.18 -2.21
N ARG A 289 1.95 -4.50 -1.04
CA ARG A 289 2.79 -3.59 -0.26
C ARG A 289 3.97 -4.31 0.37
N HIS A 290 5.16 -3.79 0.13
CA HIS A 290 6.33 -4.10 0.93
C HIS A 290 6.46 -3.16 2.14
N SER A 291 6.91 -3.67 3.30
CA SER A 291 7.36 -2.82 4.40
C SER A 291 8.69 -2.19 3.99
N PHE A 292 8.66 -0.92 3.62
CA PHE A 292 9.82 -0.23 3.09
C PHE A 292 9.89 1.25 3.54
N SER A 293 11.09 1.71 3.84
CA SER A 293 11.44 3.09 4.13
C SER A 293 12.77 3.45 3.45
N VAL A 294 12.85 4.63 2.86
CA VAL A 294 14.08 5.14 2.23
C VAL A 294 15.27 5.16 3.19
N ASP A 295 15.03 5.60 4.42
CA ASP A 295 16.07 5.79 5.43
C ASP A 295 16.17 4.62 6.42
N GLY A 296 15.20 3.70 6.44
CA GLY A 296 15.12 2.57 7.38
C GLY A 296 15.15 1.17 6.75
N GLY A 297 15.05 1.06 5.42
CA GLY A 297 14.91 -0.25 4.76
C GLY A 297 13.60 -0.93 5.16
N ARG A 298 13.69 -2.12 5.78
CA ARG A 298 12.51 -2.85 6.31
C ARG A 298 12.02 -2.35 7.67
N THR A 299 12.78 -1.47 8.33
CA THR A 299 12.35 -0.83 9.57
C THR A 299 11.37 0.29 9.25
N THR A 300 10.12 0.14 9.66
CA THR A 300 9.05 1.11 9.48
C THR A 300 8.50 1.58 10.82
N SER A 301 7.80 2.70 10.83
CA SER A 301 7.19 3.27 12.03
C SER A 301 5.66 3.24 11.97
N ALA A 302 5.01 3.34 13.12
CA ALA A 302 3.55 3.48 13.18
C ALA A 302 3.03 4.70 12.41
N ALA A 303 3.79 5.81 12.40
CA ALA A 303 3.47 7.00 11.62
C ALA A 303 3.50 6.72 10.12
N MET A 304 4.52 5.99 9.64
CA MET A 304 4.62 5.58 8.24
C MET A 304 3.51 4.58 7.86
N SER A 305 3.21 3.61 8.70
CA SER A 305 2.10 2.68 8.48
C SER A 305 0.76 3.42 8.36
N ARG A 306 0.54 4.43 9.20
CA ARG A 306 -0.62 5.30 9.09
C ARG A 306 -0.65 6.08 7.79
N GLN A 307 0.48 6.64 7.36
CA GLN A 307 0.61 7.36 6.09
C GLN A 307 0.28 6.45 4.90
N ASP A 308 0.90 5.25 4.85
CA ASP A 308 0.67 4.27 3.79
C ASP A 308 -0.81 3.87 3.71
N ALA A 309 -1.41 3.51 4.84
CA ALA A 309 -2.80 3.09 4.89
C ALA A 309 -3.77 4.23 4.47
N LEU A 310 -3.48 5.48 4.85
CA LEU A 310 -4.27 6.64 4.40
C LEU A 310 -4.14 6.89 2.90
N LEU A 311 -2.94 6.77 2.32
CA LEU A 311 -2.74 6.91 0.88
C LEU A 311 -3.47 5.79 0.10
N ILE A 312 -3.44 4.57 0.61
CA ILE A 312 -4.19 3.44 0.04
C ILE A 312 -5.70 3.72 0.07
N LYS A 313 -6.22 4.23 1.19
CA LYS A 313 -7.64 4.66 1.26
C LYS A 313 -7.96 5.82 0.33
N GLU A 314 -7.05 6.80 0.20
CA GLU A 314 -7.23 7.94 -0.69
C GLU A 314 -7.30 7.52 -2.18
N MET A 315 -6.67 6.40 -2.55
CA MET A 315 -6.83 5.77 -3.86
C MET A 315 -8.16 5.00 -4.02
N ASN A 316 -9.07 5.08 -3.05
CA ASN A 316 -10.32 4.32 -3.01
C ASN A 316 -10.15 2.80 -2.96
N MET A 317 -9.01 2.34 -2.47
CA MET A 317 -8.73 0.93 -2.25
C MET A 317 -9.34 0.44 -0.94
N ASN A 318 -9.61 -0.87 -0.88
CA ASN A 318 -10.19 -1.53 0.28
C ASN A 318 -9.39 -2.74 0.78
N ALA A 319 -8.26 -3.06 0.13
CA ALA A 319 -7.49 -4.27 0.43
C ALA A 319 -5.98 -4.09 0.28
N VAL A 320 -5.22 -4.85 1.05
CA VAL A 320 -3.75 -4.92 0.95
C VAL A 320 -3.31 -6.38 1.01
N ARG A 321 -2.25 -6.72 0.28
CA ARG A 321 -1.49 -7.97 0.38
C ARG A 321 0.00 -7.64 0.55
N SER A 322 0.73 -8.46 1.28
CA SER A 322 2.21 -8.41 1.32
C SER A 322 2.81 -9.80 1.13
N HIS A 323 4.12 -9.88 0.88
CA HIS A 323 4.88 -11.11 0.64
C HIS A 323 5.43 -11.75 1.93
N TYR A 324 5.12 -11.18 3.07
CA TYR A 324 5.53 -11.61 4.40
C TYR A 324 4.70 -10.88 5.46
N PRO A 325 4.61 -11.40 6.69
CA PRO A 325 3.85 -10.76 7.76
C PRO A 325 4.32 -9.32 7.99
N PRO A 326 3.42 -8.32 7.99
CA PRO A 326 3.76 -6.91 8.14
C PRO A 326 4.13 -6.58 9.58
N ASP A 327 4.48 -5.31 9.83
CA ASP A 327 4.51 -4.79 11.18
C ASP A 327 3.09 -4.75 11.77
N GLU A 328 2.93 -5.09 13.05
CA GLU A 328 1.62 -5.15 13.72
C GLU A 328 0.88 -3.82 13.65
N HIS A 329 1.60 -2.68 13.81
CA HIS A 329 1.01 -1.36 13.66
C HIS A 329 0.44 -1.06 12.26
N PHE A 330 0.82 -1.83 11.21
CA PHE A 330 0.18 -1.71 9.89
C PHE A 330 -1.17 -2.45 9.86
N LEU A 331 -1.24 -3.64 10.45
CA LEU A 331 -2.53 -4.35 10.63
C LEU A 331 -3.49 -3.53 11.49
N ASP A 332 -2.99 -2.89 12.55
CA ASP A 332 -3.75 -1.92 13.34
C ASP A 332 -4.37 -0.80 12.51
N MET A 333 -3.64 -0.30 11.52
CA MET A 333 -4.17 0.71 10.60
C MET A 333 -5.18 0.11 9.62
N CYS A 334 -4.96 -1.10 9.13
CA CYS A 334 -5.93 -1.81 8.29
C CYS A 334 -7.26 -2.02 9.05
N ASP A 335 -7.19 -2.47 10.30
CA ASP A 335 -8.37 -2.60 11.18
C ASP A 335 -9.11 -1.27 11.35
N SER A 336 -8.35 -0.19 11.59
CA SER A 336 -8.91 1.13 11.90
C SER A 336 -9.53 1.83 10.69
N LEU A 337 -9.01 1.57 9.48
CA LEU A 337 -9.42 2.25 8.26
C LEU A 337 -10.30 1.38 7.34
N GLY A 338 -10.59 0.14 7.74
CA GLY A 338 -11.39 -0.78 6.93
C GLY A 338 -10.66 -1.22 5.66
N LEU A 339 -9.40 -1.60 5.79
CA LEU A 339 -8.65 -2.28 4.73
C LEU A 339 -8.62 -3.78 5.05
N VAL A 340 -9.19 -4.62 4.19
CA VAL A 340 -9.01 -6.06 4.34
C VAL A 340 -7.58 -6.46 3.98
N TYR A 341 -7.07 -7.51 4.59
CA TYR A 341 -5.69 -7.91 4.47
C TYR A 341 -5.54 -9.39 4.13
N ILE A 342 -4.63 -9.68 3.20
CA ILE A 342 -4.13 -11.05 2.96
C ILE A 342 -2.75 -11.14 3.59
N ASP A 343 -2.65 -11.97 4.63
CA ASP A 343 -1.39 -12.18 5.34
C ASP A 343 -0.67 -13.40 4.81
N GLU A 344 0.60 -13.22 4.43
CA GLU A 344 1.34 -14.21 3.66
C GLU A 344 2.55 -14.76 4.41
N LEU A 345 2.65 -16.09 4.47
CA LEU A 345 3.89 -16.79 4.78
C LEU A 345 4.88 -16.53 3.66
N SER A 346 6.05 -15.99 3.97
CA SER A 346 7.04 -15.69 2.94
C SER A 346 7.43 -16.91 2.11
N GLY A 347 7.66 -16.70 0.82
CA GLY A 347 8.10 -17.71 -0.14
C GLY A 347 7.99 -17.15 -1.55
N TRP A 348 9.12 -16.95 -2.25
CA TRP A 348 9.10 -16.43 -3.63
C TRP A 348 9.88 -17.36 -4.54
N HIS A 349 9.14 -18.15 -5.35
CA HIS A 349 9.62 -19.29 -6.13
C HIS A 349 10.26 -20.43 -5.31
N GLY A 350 10.81 -20.12 -4.14
CA GLY A 350 11.37 -21.07 -3.19
C GLY A 350 10.51 -21.18 -1.94
N ARG A 351 10.51 -22.34 -1.30
CA ARG A 351 9.65 -22.63 -0.14
C ARG A 351 10.44 -23.07 1.07
N TYR A 352 9.85 -22.92 2.25
CA TYR A 352 10.37 -23.53 3.48
C TYR A 352 10.24 -25.04 3.46
N ASP A 353 11.15 -25.75 4.15
CA ASP A 353 10.91 -27.13 4.54
C ASP A 353 9.70 -27.24 5.48
N THR A 354 9.15 -28.44 5.61
CA THR A 354 7.89 -28.65 6.35
C THR A 354 8.01 -28.28 7.83
N GLU A 355 9.14 -28.54 8.49
CA GLU A 355 9.34 -28.24 9.91
C GLU A 355 9.45 -26.74 10.16
N THR A 356 10.30 -26.08 9.38
CA THR A 356 10.47 -24.61 9.46
C THR A 356 9.17 -23.90 9.11
N GLY A 357 8.51 -24.27 8.01
CA GLY A 357 7.23 -23.71 7.59
C GLY A 357 6.15 -23.88 8.65
N ALA A 358 6.06 -25.05 9.27
CA ALA A 358 5.09 -25.30 10.34
C ALA A 358 5.26 -24.40 11.56
N ARG A 359 6.51 -24.09 11.94
CA ARG A 359 6.82 -23.17 13.03
C ARG A 359 6.45 -21.74 12.66
N LEU A 360 6.83 -21.28 11.47
CA LEU A 360 6.61 -19.92 11.01
C LEU A 360 5.12 -19.63 10.77
N ILE A 361 4.34 -20.59 10.26
CA ILE A 361 2.87 -20.48 10.17
C ILE A 361 2.27 -20.26 11.55
N ARG A 362 2.71 -21.04 12.57
CA ARG A 362 2.22 -20.82 13.93
C ARG A 362 2.53 -19.42 14.43
N GLU A 363 3.77 -18.96 14.27
CA GLU A 363 4.21 -17.64 14.72
C GLU A 363 3.42 -16.51 14.04
N MET A 364 3.14 -16.62 12.74
CA MET A 364 2.34 -15.69 11.98
C MET A 364 0.88 -15.70 12.40
N VAL A 365 0.24 -16.87 12.34
CA VAL A 365 -1.21 -16.96 12.61
C VAL A 365 -1.53 -16.65 14.07
N GLU A 366 -0.74 -17.13 15.04
CA GLU A 366 -0.94 -16.82 16.46
C GLU A 366 -0.78 -15.31 16.75
N ARG A 367 0.07 -14.59 16.00
CA ARG A 367 0.20 -13.13 16.13
C ARG A 367 -1.01 -12.39 15.55
N ASP A 368 -1.51 -12.81 14.37
CA ASP A 368 -2.39 -11.98 13.56
C ASP A 368 -3.85 -12.46 13.50
N VAL A 369 -4.17 -13.58 14.14
CA VAL A 369 -5.50 -14.22 14.06
C VAL A 369 -6.66 -13.34 14.57
N ASN A 370 -6.39 -12.40 15.47
CA ASN A 370 -7.41 -11.54 16.08
C ASN A 370 -7.72 -10.27 15.28
N HIS A 371 -6.89 -9.91 14.29
CA HIS A 371 -7.14 -8.74 13.46
C HIS A 371 -8.38 -8.94 12.58
N PRO A 372 -9.41 -8.07 12.68
CA PRO A 372 -10.60 -8.18 11.84
C PRO A 372 -10.31 -7.91 10.36
N SER A 373 -9.25 -7.17 10.04
CA SER A 373 -8.81 -6.91 8.66
C SER A 373 -8.31 -8.16 7.95
N VAL A 374 -7.68 -9.12 8.62
CA VAL A 374 -7.17 -10.35 8.00
C VAL A 374 -8.35 -11.21 7.55
N ILE A 375 -8.47 -11.46 6.24
CA ILE A 375 -9.59 -12.20 5.64
C ILE A 375 -9.18 -13.53 5.00
N LEU A 376 -7.94 -13.64 4.55
CA LEU A 376 -7.36 -14.84 3.92
C LEU A 376 -5.94 -15.03 4.43
N TRP A 377 -5.49 -16.28 4.47
CA TRP A 377 -4.09 -16.63 4.65
C TRP A 377 -3.47 -16.98 3.31
N SER A 378 -2.19 -16.70 3.14
CA SER A 378 -1.44 -17.03 1.94
C SER A 378 -0.21 -17.86 2.29
N ASN A 379 -0.01 -18.97 1.57
CA ASN A 379 1.11 -19.89 1.76
C ASN A 379 2.18 -19.68 0.68
N GLY A 380 2.94 -18.59 0.78
CA GLY A 380 4.01 -18.26 -0.18
C GLY A 380 3.52 -17.63 -1.48
N ASN A 381 4.47 -17.26 -2.35
CA ASN A 381 4.25 -16.59 -3.62
C ASN A 381 4.88 -17.36 -4.78
N GLU A 382 4.23 -17.37 -5.96
CA GLU A 382 4.78 -17.83 -7.25
C GLU A 382 5.51 -19.19 -7.20
N GLY A 383 4.88 -20.19 -6.59
CA GLY A 383 5.46 -21.52 -6.41
C GLY A 383 6.21 -21.72 -5.09
N GLY A 384 6.31 -20.66 -4.28
CA GLY A 384 6.98 -20.70 -2.97
C GLY A 384 6.16 -21.32 -1.83
N TRP A 385 5.12 -22.06 -2.14
CA TRP A 385 4.25 -22.73 -1.15
C TRP A 385 4.67 -24.16 -0.84
N ASN A 386 4.49 -24.57 0.41
CA ASN A 386 4.60 -25.96 0.83
C ASN A 386 3.22 -26.45 1.28
N THR A 387 2.52 -27.16 0.39
CA THR A 387 1.14 -27.61 0.58
C THR A 387 0.97 -28.61 1.74
N ASP A 388 2.06 -29.29 2.17
CA ASP A 388 2.02 -30.16 3.36
C ASP A 388 1.65 -29.38 4.63
N ASN A 389 1.84 -28.07 4.62
CA ASN A 389 1.59 -27.19 5.75
C ASN A 389 0.21 -26.49 5.72
N ASP A 390 -0.58 -26.62 4.66
CA ASP A 390 -1.86 -25.86 4.50
C ASP A 390 -2.82 -26.08 5.67
N SER A 391 -2.93 -27.31 6.15
CA SER A 391 -3.81 -27.64 7.27
C SER A 391 -3.47 -26.92 8.58
N LEU A 392 -2.24 -26.44 8.72
CA LEU A 392 -1.76 -25.76 9.91
C LEU A 392 -2.35 -24.37 10.07
N PHE A 393 -2.66 -23.66 8.98
CA PHE A 393 -3.35 -22.39 9.06
C PHE A 393 -4.71 -22.54 9.75
N CYS A 394 -5.53 -23.49 9.32
CA CYS A 394 -6.80 -23.80 9.97
C CYS A 394 -6.66 -24.35 11.40
N LYS A 395 -5.54 -25.01 11.72
CA LYS A 395 -5.26 -25.50 13.08
C LYS A 395 -5.07 -24.33 14.05
N TYR A 396 -4.35 -23.30 13.64
CA TYR A 396 -4.09 -22.11 14.48
C TYR A 396 -5.19 -21.07 14.37
N ASP A 397 -5.87 -20.94 13.21
CA ASP A 397 -7.10 -20.17 13.02
C ASP A 397 -8.36 -21.02 13.18
N LYS A 398 -8.46 -21.71 14.30
CA LYS A 398 -9.42 -22.82 14.52
C LYS A 398 -10.90 -22.45 14.44
N PHE A 399 -11.25 -21.20 14.67
CA PHE A 399 -12.65 -20.75 14.70
C PHE A 399 -13.11 -20.25 13.34
N GLN A 400 -12.35 -19.37 12.70
CA GLN A 400 -12.72 -18.79 11.42
C GLN A 400 -12.32 -19.70 10.27
N ARG A 401 -11.17 -20.39 10.41
CA ARG A 401 -10.64 -21.29 9.39
C ARG A 401 -10.59 -20.62 8.03
N ARG A 402 -10.05 -19.36 8.03
CA ARG A 402 -9.93 -18.56 6.81
C ARG A 402 -9.29 -19.37 5.71
N HIS A 403 -9.76 -19.14 4.49
CA HIS A 403 -9.25 -19.85 3.32
C HIS A 403 -7.76 -19.57 3.09
N VAL A 404 -7.02 -20.58 2.64
CA VAL A 404 -5.58 -20.50 2.32
C VAL A 404 -5.42 -20.39 0.82
N ILE A 405 -4.72 -19.36 0.36
CA ILE A 405 -4.44 -19.17 -1.06
C ILE A 405 -2.98 -19.49 -1.40
N HIS A 406 -2.76 -19.77 -2.68
CA HIS A 406 -1.45 -19.99 -3.28
C HIS A 406 -1.27 -19.00 -4.44
N PRO A 407 -0.80 -17.77 -4.19
CA PRO A 407 -0.65 -16.73 -5.22
C PRO A 407 0.07 -17.22 -6.47
N TRP A 408 -0.52 -16.92 -7.63
CA TRP A 408 -0.16 -17.42 -8.96
C TRP A 408 -0.84 -18.73 -9.36
N ALA A 409 -1.41 -19.49 -8.41
CA ALA A 409 -2.03 -20.77 -8.70
C ALA A 409 -3.56 -20.67 -8.86
N ASP A 410 -4.08 -21.66 -9.54
CA ASP A 410 -5.49 -22.05 -9.57
C ASP A 410 -5.64 -23.21 -8.56
N PHE A 411 -6.14 -22.90 -7.37
CA PHE A 411 -6.17 -23.83 -6.25
C PHE A 411 -7.43 -23.66 -5.40
N ASP A 412 -8.03 -24.77 -4.99
CA ASP A 412 -9.15 -24.86 -4.05
C ASP A 412 -10.30 -23.86 -4.32
N GLY A 413 -10.70 -23.74 -5.60
CA GLY A 413 -11.82 -22.90 -6.02
C GLY A 413 -11.51 -21.42 -6.22
N LEU A 414 -10.25 -21.02 -6.04
CA LEU A 414 -9.76 -19.66 -6.26
C LEU A 414 -8.64 -19.64 -7.30
N ASP A 415 -8.78 -18.80 -8.31
CA ASP A 415 -7.78 -18.50 -9.33
C ASP A 415 -7.10 -17.17 -8.98
N THR A 416 -5.85 -17.23 -8.55
CA THR A 416 -5.03 -16.10 -8.14
C THR A 416 -3.95 -15.73 -9.17
N HIS A 417 -4.18 -16.02 -10.44
CA HIS A 417 -3.24 -15.82 -11.53
C HIS A 417 -2.54 -14.45 -11.49
N HIS A 418 -1.23 -14.44 -11.65
CA HIS A 418 -0.46 -13.19 -11.75
C HIS A 418 -0.41 -12.68 -13.18
N TYR A 419 -0.51 -11.37 -13.34
CA TYR A 419 -0.43 -10.64 -14.61
C TYR A 419 -1.27 -11.28 -15.73
N PRO A 420 -2.56 -11.57 -15.45
CA PRO A 420 -3.42 -12.19 -16.43
C PRO A 420 -3.61 -11.26 -17.64
N ALA A 421 -3.64 -11.87 -18.84
CA ALA A 421 -3.97 -11.13 -20.04
C ALA A 421 -5.40 -10.55 -19.96
N TYR A 422 -5.66 -9.50 -20.70
CA TYR A 422 -6.93 -8.76 -20.69
C TYR A 422 -8.19 -9.66 -20.80
N LEU A 423 -8.13 -10.73 -21.58
CA LEU A 423 -9.26 -11.65 -21.75
C LEU A 423 -9.27 -12.84 -20.78
N THR A 424 -8.25 -13.02 -19.95
CA THR A 424 -8.12 -14.20 -19.08
C THR A 424 -9.29 -14.31 -18.12
N GLY A 425 -9.67 -13.24 -17.42
CA GLY A 425 -10.77 -13.28 -16.46
C GLY A 425 -12.10 -13.68 -17.05
N VAL A 426 -12.38 -13.30 -18.31
CA VAL A 426 -13.59 -13.68 -19.03
C VAL A 426 -13.54 -15.15 -19.47
N ALA A 427 -12.38 -15.61 -19.98
CA ALA A 427 -12.21 -17.01 -20.37
C ALA A 427 -12.36 -17.95 -19.17
N ARG A 428 -11.87 -17.57 -18.00
CA ARG A 428 -12.02 -18.37 -16.76
C ARG A 428 -13.47 -18.58 -16.36
N PHE A 429 -14.34 -17.61 -16.55
CA PHE A 429 -15.78 -17.76 -16.29
C PHE A 429 -16.40 -18.88 -17.13
N THR A 430 -16.02 -18.99 -18.40
CA THR A 430 -16.58 -20.01 -19.32
C THR A 430 -15.98 -21.40 -19.08
N ASN A 431 -14.80 -21.49 -18.47
CA ASN A 431 -14.02 -22.72 -18.40
C ASN A 431 -13.88 -23.34 -17.00
N GLY A 432 -14.47 -22.79 -15.95
CA GLY A 432 -14.12 -23.36 -14.66
C GLY A 432 -14.98 -23.08 -13.45
N TYR A 433 -15.89 -22.16 -13.48
CA TYR A 433 -16.72 -21.83 -12.31
C TYR A 433 -15.90 -21.61 -11.04
N LYS A 434 -14.77 -20.87 -11.14
CA LYS A 434 -13.88 -20.55 -10.03
C LYS A 434 -13.90 -19.06 -9.77
N VAL A 435 -13.76 -18.70 -8.51
CA VAL A 435 -13.56 -17.30 -8.12
C VAL A 435 -12.26 -16.81 -8.72
N PHE A 436 -12.32 -15.72 -9.47
CA PHE A 436 -11.14 -15.09 -10.09
C PHE A 436 -10.73 -13.86 -9.31
N MET A 437 -9.53 -13.88 -8.75
CA MET A 437 -8.95 -12.79 -7.96
C MET A 437 -7.43 -12.75 -8.18
N PRO A 438 -6.94 -12.10 -9.26
CA PRO A 438 -5.50 -11.97 -9.48
C PRO A 438 -4.84 -11.28 -8.30
N THR A 439 -3.86 -11.95 -7.69
CA THR A 439 -3.12 -11.42 -6.55
C THR A 439 -2.00 -10.47 -6.97
N GLU A 440 -1.68 -10.41 -8.27
CA GLU A 440 -0.85 -9.36 -8.89
C GLU A 440 -1.33 -9.06 -10.30
N PHE A 441 -1.54 -7.78 -10.62
CA PHE A 441 -1.82 -7.30 -11.97
C PHE A 441 -1.45 -5.83 -12.13
N MET A 442 -1.38 -5.34 -13.37
CA MET A 442 -1.02 -3.95 -13.69
C MET A 442 0.35 -3.54 -13.13
N HIS A 443 1.38 -4.35 -13.41
CA HIS A 443 2.75 -4.03 -13.02
C HIS A 443 3.25 -2.80 -13.77
N ALA A 444 3.58 -1.73 -13.05
CA ALA A 444 3.93 -0.43 -13.66
C ALA A 444 5.10 -0.54 -14.64
N MET A 445 6.04 -1.45 -14.40
CA MET A 445 7.19 -1.70 -15.29
C MET A 445 6.79 -2.36 -16.64
N TYR A 446 5.74 -3.19 -16.65
CA TYR A 446 5.32 -3.93 -17.84
C TYR A 446 4.27 -3.18 -18.66
N ASP A 447 3.37 -2.46 -18.03
CA ASP A 447 2.28 -1.75 -18.67
C ASP A 447 2.56 -0.26 -18.94
N GLN A 448 3.76 0.18 -18.60
CA GLN A 448 4.32 1.52 -18.88
C GLN A 448 3.50 2.70 -18.34
N GLY A 449 2.66 2.49 -17.36
CA GLY A 449 1.83 3.59 -16.88
C GLY A 449 1.03 3.35 -15.63
N GLY A 450 1.36 2.35 -14.81
CA GLY A 450 0.77 2.08 -13.51
C GLY A 450 -0.68 2.53 -13.35
N GLY A 451 -1.63 1.69 -13.66
CA GLY A 451 -3.05 2.01 -13.56
C GLY A 451 -3.70 2.69 -14.76
N ALA A 452 -2.95 3.08 -15.80
CA ALA A 452 -3.53 3.73 -16.99
C ALA A 452 -4.59 2.87 -17.70
N GLY A 453 -4.35 1.56 -17.83
CA GLY A 453 -5.29 0.59 -18.40
C GLY A 453 -6.29 0.00 -17.40
N LEU A 454 -6.29 0.43 -16.14
CA LEU A 454 -7.08 -0.20 -15.08
C LEU A 454 -8.57 -0.26 -15.40
N ARG A 455 -9.14 0.81 -15.98
CA ARG A 455 -10.57 0.86 -16.32
C ARG A 455 -10.94 -0.22 -17.33
N ASP A 456 -10.11 -0.43 -18.37
CA ASP A 456 -10.37 -1.42 -19.40
C ASP A 456 -10.34 -2.84 -18.84
N PHE A 457 -9.33 -3.18 -18.04
CA PHE A 457 -9.25 -4.46 -17.35
C PHE A 457 -10.42 -4.66 -16.38
N TRP A 458 -10.69 -3.67 -15.55
CA TRP A 458 -11.69 -3.74 -14.48
C TRP A 458 -13.10 -3.92 -15.05
N ASP A 459 -13.52 -3.05 -15.98
CA ASP A 459 -14.84 -3.14 -16.62
C ASP A 459 -15.01 -4.47 -17.33
N ARG A 460 -13.95 -4.98 -17.96
CA ARG A 460 -13.97 -6.27 -18.64
C ARG A 460 -14.10 -7.43 -17.66
N TRP A 461 -13.34 -7.44 -16.59
CA TRP A 461 -13.38 -8.52 -15.60
C TRP A 461 -14.64 -8.48 -14.76
N MET A 462 -15.22 -7.32 -14.49
CA MET A 462 -16.53 -7.17 -13.83
C MET A 462 -17.68 -7.81 -14.63
N THR A 463 -17.51 -8.13 -15.91
CA THR A 463 -18.48 -8.94 -16.66
C THR A 463 -18.47 -10.41 -16.24
N ASN A 464 -17.44 -10.88 -15.53
CA ASN A 464 -17.36 -12.20 -14.93
C ASN A 464 -18.06 -12.17 -13.56
N PRO A 465 -19.19 -12.87 -13.36
CA PRO A 465 -19.92 -12.85 -12.08
C PRO A 465 -19.12 -13.47 -10.92
N MET A 466 -18.04 -14.21 -11.22
CA MET A 466 -17.15 -14.82 -10.23
C MET A 466 -15.89 -13.98 -9.96
N PHE A 467 -15.77 -12.80 -10.57
CA PHE A 467 -14.66 -11.91 -10.29
C PHE A 467 -14.78 -11.32 -8.87
N ALA A 468 -13.77 -11.51 -8.05
CA ALA A 468 -13.72 -11.03 -6.67
C ALA A 468 -12.78 -9.83 -6.46
N GLY A 469 -12.37 -9.17 -7.56
CA GLY A 469 -11.40 -8.08 -7.49
C GLY A 469 -9.97 -8.58 -7.68
N GLY A 470 -8.98 -7.79 -7.26
CA GLY A 470 -7.56 -8.15 -7.41
C GLY A 470 -6.63 -7.11 -6.77
N PHE A 471 -5.31 -7.36 -6.88
CA PHE A 471 -4.28 -6.54 -6.24
C PHE A 471 -3.30 -6.00 -7.27
N ILE A 472 -3.18 -4.68 -7.36
CA ILE A 472 -2.20 -4.01 -8.23
C ILE A 472 -0.78 -4.24 -7.67
N TRP A 473 0.19 -4.44 -8.54
CA TRP A 473 1.61 -4.42 -8.22
C TRP A 473 2.20 -3.07 -8.58
N VAL A 474 2.74 -2.30 -7.70
CA VAL A 474 2.89 -2.38 -6.24
C VAL A 474 2.73 -0.96 -5.64
N PHE A 475 2.63 -0.84 -4.31
CA PHE A 475 2.31 0.43 -3.65
C PHE A 475 3.40 1.49 -3.84
N CYS A 476 4.67 1.17 -3.55
CA CYS A 476 5.71 2.18 -3.59
C CYS A 476 7.03 1.64 -4.14
N ASP A 477 7.79 2.51 -4.80
CA ASP A 477 9.17 2.22 -5.22
C ASP A 477 10.06 1.84 -4.04
N GLU A 478 10.89 0.81 -4.20
CA GLU A 478 11.89 0.43 -3.22
C GLU A 478 13.28 0.99 -3.57
N ALA A 479 13.51 2.26 -3.25
CA ALA A 479 14.81 2.92 -3.45
C ALA A 479 15.45 3.37 -2.13
N PRO A 480 16.22 2.50 -1.44
CA PRO A 480 16.90 2.87 -0.21
C PRO A 480 17.96 3.94 -0.45
N LYS A 481 18.17 4.77 0.55
CA LYS A 481 19.26 5.74 0.58
C LYS A 481 20.57 5.02 0.90
N ARG A 482 21.41 4.82 -0.12
CA ARG A 482 22.65 4.04 -0.06
C ARG A 482 23.70 4.73 0.80
N SER A 483 23.98 4.21 1.99
CA SER A 483 25.06 4.70 2.87
C SER A 483 26.46 4.52 2.26
N ASP A 484 26.65 3.50 1.41
CA ASP A 484 27.90 3.19 0.71
C ASP A 484 28.10 3.98 -0.59
N ARG A 485 27.07 4.69 -1.05
CA ARG A 485 27.11 5.49 -2.30
C ARG A 485 26.77 6.98 -2.05
N GLY A 486 27.14 7.51 -0.91
CA GLY A 486 26.96 8.93 -0.58
C GLY A 486 25.50 9.37 -0.45
N GLY A 487 24.58 8.46 -0.14
CA GLY A 487 23.17 8.77 0.08
C GLY A 487 22.33 8.83 -1.18
N VAL A 488 22.79 8.31 -2.31
CA VAL A 488 22.01 8.18 -3.54
C VAL A 488 20.85 7.19 -3.30
N LEU A 489 19.67 7.48 -3.84
CA LEU A 489 18.57 6.54 -3.90
C LEU A 489 18.86 5.50 -4.99
N ASP A 490 18.69 4.22 -4.68
CA ASP A 490 19.04 3.12 -5.57
C ASP A 490 17.88 2.11 -5.65
N SER A 491 17.21 2.07 -6.79
CA SER A 491 16.12 1.12 -7.09
C SER A 491 16.61 -0.17 -7.74
N ASP A 492 17.92 -0.44 -7.74
CA ASP A 492 18.51 -1.58 -8.45
C ASP A 492 18.17 -1.57 -9.97
N GLY A 493 18.41 -0.45 -10.62
CA GLY A 493 18.06 -0.22 -12.01
C GLY A 493 16.57 -0.17 -12.24
N SER A 494 16.03 -1.12 -12.99
CA SER A 494 14.59 -1.24 -13.29
C SER A 494 13.86 -2.28 -12.44
N ASN A 495 14.49 -2.83 -11.39
CA ASN A 495 13.86 -3.92 -10.64
C ASN A 495 12.83 -3.42 -9.62
N ALA A 496 13.08 -2.29 -8.99
CA ALA A 496 12.24 -1.81 -7.90
C ALA A 496 11.60 -0.41 -8.07
N PRO A 497 11.64 0.29 -9.25
CA PRO A 497 10.87 1.49 -9.51
C PRO A 497 9.55 1.13 -10.19
N ASP A 498 8.67 0.43 -9.49
CA ASP A 498 7.43 -0.16 -9.98
C ASP A 498 6.21 0.19 -9.12
N GLY A 499 6.37 1.17 -8.24
CA GLY A 499 5.32 1.66 -7.35
C GLY A 499 4.31 2.58 -8.04
N VAL A 500 3.14 2.73 -7.43
CA VAL A 500 2.14 3.76 -7.76
C VAL A 500 2.41 5.08 -7.04
N VAL A 501 3.30 5.06 -6.08
CA VAL A 501 3.89 6.22 -5.42
C VAL A 501 5.40 6.07 -5.37
N GLY A 502 6.10 7.18 -5.40
CA GLY A 502 7.56 7.21 -5.27
C GLY A 502 8.04 6.75 -3.87
N PRO A 503 9.36 6.56 -3.70
CA PRO A 503 9.94 5.94 -2.51
C PRO A 503 9.71 6.73 -1.21
N ARG A 504 9.44 8.04 -1.30
CA ARG A 504 9.05 8.91 -0.17
C ARG A 504 7.54 9.17 -0.12
N ARG A 505 6.73 8.38 -0.83
CA ARG A 505 5.27 8.48 -0.94
C ARG A 505 4.83 9.68 -1.78
N GLU A 506 5.63 10.12 -2.72
CA GLU A 506 5.24 11.10 -3.73
C GLU A 506 4.12 10.50 -4.59
N LYS A 507 3.02 11.24 -4.72
CA LYS A 507 1.89 10.82 -5.55
C LYS A 507 2.23 11.00 -7.03
N GLU A 508 2.19 9.91 -7.78
CA GLU A 508 2.46 9.88 -9.21
C GLU A 508 1.17 9.87 -10.04
N GLY A 509 1.29 9.87 -11.36
CA GLY A 509 0.12 9.85 -12.26
C GLY A 509 -0.78 8.64 -12.04
N SER A 510 -0.18 7.46 -11.77
CA SER A 510 -0.86 6.21 -11.43
C SER A 510 -1.75 6.32 -10.19
N PHE A 511 -1.31 7.05 -9.15
CA PHE A 511 -2.09 7.32 -7.95
C PHE A 511 -3.44 7.98 -8.29
N TYR A 512 -3.43 9.04 -9.09
CA TYR A 512 -4.64 9.77 -9.47
C TYR A 512 -5.52 8.98 -10.44
N ALA A 513 -4.92 8.22 -11.35
CA ALA A 513 -5.65 7.34 -12.26
C ALA A 513 -6.44 6.28 -11.49
N ILE A 514 -5.80 5.59 -10.54
CA ILE A 514 -6.43 4.58 -9.70
C ILE A 514 -7.54 5.20 -8.84
N ARG A 515 -7.25 6.33 -8.17
CA ARG A 515 -8.22 7.06 -7.35
C ARG A 515 -9.50 7.38 -8.11
N SER A 516 -9.36 7.88 -9.33
CA SER A 516 -10.50 8.21 -10.19
C SER A 516 -11.26 6.97 -10.66
N GLN A 517 -10.56 5.93 -11.09
CA GLN A 517 -11.17 4.75 -11.69
C GLN A 517 -11.86 3.86 -10.66
N TRP A 518 -11.34 3.79 -9.44
CA TRP A 518 -11.92 3.03 -8.34
C TRP A 518 -12.77 3.86 -7.37
N SER A 519 -13.05 5.12 -7.73
CA SER A 519 -13.97 5.95 -6.95
C SER A 519 -15.31 5.24 -6.74
N PRO A 520 -15.83 5.16 -5.51
CA PRO A 520 -17.14 4.56 -5.24
C PRO A 520 -18.30 5.44 -5.70
N VAL A 521 -18.04 6.69 -6.03
CA VAL A 521 -18.96 7.58 -6.73
C VAL A 521 -18.46 7.75 -8.15
N GLN A 522 -19.23 7.30 -9.15
CA GLN A 522 -18.84 7.42 -10.55
C GLN A 522 -19.79 8.38 -11.27
N ILE A 523 -19.22 9.32 -12.02
CA ILE A 523 -19.96 10.20 -12.91
C ILE A 523 -19.88 9.61 -14.31
N LYS A 524 -21.06 9.36 -14.95
CA LYS A 524 -21.08 8.93 -16.35
C LYS A 524 -20.55 10.06 -17.25
N PRO A 525 -19.96 9.74 -18.41
CA PRO A 525 -19.39 10.75 -19.31
C PRO A 525 -20.33 11.93 -19.48
N LEU A 526 -19.85 13.13 -19.12
CA LEU A 526 -20.60 14.35 -19.11
C LEU A 526 -20.08 15.29 -20.21
N LEU A 527 -20.98 15.60 -21.16
CA LEU A 527 -20.74 16.63 -22.16
C LEU A 527 -21.59 17.86 -21.81
N ILE A 528 -20.93 18.98 -21.53
CA ILE A 528 -21.60 20.23 -21.23
C ILE A 528 -21.85 20.99 -22.54
N THR A 529 -23.11 21.10 -22.95
CA THR A 529 -23.58 21.82 -24.11
C THR A 529 -24.42 23.05 -23.68
N GLU A 530 -24.89 23.85 -24.63
CA GLU A 530 -25.83 24.94 -24.38
C GLU A 530 -27.17 24.46 -23.77
N HIS A 531 -27.49 23.16 -23.88
CA HIS A 531 -28.70 22.58 -23.31
C HIS A 531 -28.46 21.88 -21.97
N PHE A 532 -27.28 22.03 -21.37
CA PHE A 532 -26.99 21.48 -20.05
C PHE A 532 -27.82 22.18 -18.98
N ASP A 533 -28.62 21.41 -18.24
CA ASP A 533 -29.58 21.89 -17.24
C ASP A 533 -29.09 21.75 -15.79
N GLY A 534 -27.82 21.41 -15.58
CA GLY A 534 -27.26 21.14 -14.27
C GLY A 534 -27.50 19.71 -13.75
N SER A 535 -28.07 18.83 -14.60
CA SER A 535 -28.31 17.43 -14.24
C SER A 535 -27.32 16.50 -14.92
N PHE A 536 -26.86 15.46 -14.19
CA PHE A 536 -25.97 14.43 -14.72
C PHE A 536 -26.19 13.10 -14.00
N PHE A 537 -25.75 11.99 -14.61
CA PHE A 537 -25.89 10.67 -14.01
C PHE A 537 -24.70 10.33 -13.12
N VAL A 538 -25.03 9.80 -11.92
CA VAL A 538 -24.09 9.25 -10.97
C VAL A 538 -24.42 7.78 -10.67
N SER A 539 -23.41 6.96 -10.44
CA SER A 539 -23.56 5.58 -9.99
C SER A 539 -22.93 5.41 -8.60
N ASN A 540 -23.58 4.59 -7.78
CA ASN A 540 -23.09 4.20 -6.47
C ASN A 540 -22.35 2.86 -6.56
N GLU A 541 -21.03 2.86 -6.45
CA GLU A 541 -20.16 1.66 -6.42
C GLU A 541 -19.67 1.32 -5.01
N TYR A 542 -20.22 1.93 -3.97
CA TYR A 542 -20.05 1.47 -2.59
C TYR A 542 -20.62 0.06 -2.41
N ILE A 543 -20.18 -0.64 -1.37
CA ILE A 543 -20.68 -1.96 -0.99
C ILE A 543 -21.76 -1.84 0.10
N TYR A 544 -21.66 -0.86 0.98
CA TYR A 544 -22.56 -0.67 2.13
C TYR A 544 -23.19 0.72 2.19
N THR A 545 -22.51 1.75 1.71
CA THR A 545 -22.89 3.15 1.91
C THR A 545 -23.93 3.61 0.87
N ASN A 546 -25.00 4.28 1.31
CA ASN A 546 -25.94 4.97 0.44
C ASN A 546 -25.43 6.35 0.08
N LEU A 547 -25.60 6.82 -1.18
CA LEU A 547 -25.11 8.15 -1.60
C LEU A 547 -25.75 9.32 -0.87
N LYS A 548 -26.91 9.16 -0.21
CA LYS A 548 -27.49 10.22 0.66
C LYS A 548 -26.56 10.59 1.84
N ASP A 549 -25.63 9.68 2.23
CA ASP A 549 -24.68 9.90 3.31
C ASP A 549 -23.38 10.56 2.81
N CYS A 550 -23.28 10.82 1.50
CA CYS A 550 -22.16 11.50 0.85
C CYS A 550 -22.54 12.95 0.53
N ARG A 551 -21.55 13.80 0.33
CA ARG A 551 -21.72 15.18 -0.11
C ARG A 551 -21.00 15.40 -1.45
N MET A 552 -21.57 16.24 -2.31
CA MET A 552 -20.91 16.67 -3.55
C MET A 552 -21.00 18.18 -3.69
N THR A 553 -19.90 18.79 -4.14
CA THR A 553 -19.82 20.22 -4.42
C THR A 553 -19.47 20.48 -5.87
N TYR A 554 -19.76 21.69 -6.33
CA TYR A 554 -19.32 22.17 -7.63
C TYR A 554 -18.61 23.52 -7.53
N GLU A 555 -17.67 23.73 -8.46
CA GLU A 555 -17.07 25.04 -8.74
C GLU A 555 -17.12 25.30 -10.24
N VAL A 556 -17.46 26.52 -10.61
CA VAL A 556 -17.35 27.03 -11.98
C VAL A 556 -16.11 27.89 -12.05
N LEU A 557 -15.15 27.49 -12.87
CA LEU A 557 -13.84 28.11 -12.96
C LEU A 557 -13.69 28.87 -14.28
N SER A 558 -13.12 30.08 -14.21
CA SER A 558 -12.52 30.78 -15.35
C SER A 558 -11.02 30.58 -15.29
N CYS A 559 -10.43 30.13 -16.39
CA CYS A 559 -9.01 29.78 -16.48
C CYS A 559 -8.28 30.76 -17.41
N ASP A 560 -7.15 31.29 -16.95
CA ASP A 560 -6.24 32.04 -17.80
C ASP A 560 -5.49 31.10 -18.76
N ILE A 561 -4.91 31.64 -19.82
CA ILE A 561 -3.99 30.86 -20.68
C ILE A 561 -2.83 30.36 -19.82
N PRO A 562 -2.39 29.07 -19.98
CA PRO A 562 -1.31 28.49 -19.21
C PRO A 562 0.05 29.16 -19.53
N MET A 563 0.30 30.29 -18.89
CA MET A 563 1.54 31.06 -18.93
C MET A 563 2.04 31.30 -17.51
N GLN A 564 3.25 31.80 -17.35
CA GLN A 564 3.76 32.18 -16.02
C GLN A 564 2.83 33.18 -15.37
N GLY A 565 2.35 32.85 -14.16
CA GLY A 565 1.38 33.69 -13.42
C GLY A 565 -0.09 33.46 -13.81
N ALA A 566 -0.39 32.49 -14.67
CA ALA A 566 -1.76 32.07 -14.97
C ALA A 566 -2.48 31.57 -13.71
N VAL A 567 -3.72 31.99 -13.53
CA VAL A 567 -4.56 31.61 -12.38
C VAL A 567 -5.92 31.11 -12.83
N SER A 568 -6.50 30.23 -12.05
CA SER A 568 -7.92 29.88 -12.17
C SER A 568 -8.71 30.65 -11.13
N ARG A 569 -9.83 31.25 -11.55
CA ARG A 569 -10.73 32.06 -10.70
C ARG A 569 -12.06 31.36 -10.53
N ILE A 570 -12.52 31.20 -9.30
CA ILE A 570 -13.84 30.65 -9.00
C ILE A 570 -14.90 31.75 -9.30
N LEU A 571 -15.76 31.48 -10.28
CA LEU A 571 -16.89 32.37 -10.62
C LEU A 571 -18.13 32.06 -9.78
N ALA A 572 -18.33 30.77 -9.45
CA ALA A 572 -19.40 30.31 -8.58
C ALA A 572 -19.02 28.97 -7.93
N ARG A 573 -19.62 28.70 -6.77
CA ARG A 573 -19.53 27.41 -6.08
C ARG A 573 -20.82 27.10 -5.33
N GLY A 574 -21.08 25.84 -5.09
CA GLY A 574 -22.26 25.40 -4.35
C GLY A 574 -22.30 23.90 -4.16
N GLU A 575 -23.45 23.43 -3.73
CA GLU A 575 -23.67 22.00 -3.47
C GLU A 575 -24.46 21.36 -4.62
N VAL A 576 -24.16 20.08 -4.86
CA VAL A 576 -24.90 19.22 -5.78
C VAL A 576 -25.84 18.35 -4.96
N THR A 577 -27.11 18.30 -5.30
CA THR A 577 -28.07 17.37 -4.71
C THR A 577 -27.82 15.97 -5.26
N LEU A 578 -27.34 15.09 -4.40
CA LEU A 578 -27.16 13.66 -4.70
C LEU A 578 -28.48 12.92 -4.48
N PRO A 579 -28.85 11.96 -5.36
CA PRO A 579 -29.98 11.06 -5.12
C PRO A 579 -29.65 10.06 -4.02
N ALA A 580 -30.67 9.55 -3.31
CA ALA A 580 -30.53 8.49 -2.34
C ALA A 580 -30.40 7.13 -3.05
N LEU A 581 -29.20 6.80 -3.49
CA LEU A 581 -28.90 5.55 -4.21
C LEU A 581 -28.30 4.53 -3.26
N SER A 582 -28.86 3.33 -3.27
CA SER A 582 -28.25 2.15 -2.67
C SER A 582 -27.07 1.64 -3.50
N PRO A 583 -26.16 0.83 -2.93
CA PRO A 583 -25.09 0.19 -3.69
C PRO A 583 -25.56 -0.45 -4.99
N GLY A 584 -24.82 -0.20 -6.07
CA GLY A 584 -25.13 -0.70 -7.43
C GLY A 584 -26.17 0.10 -8.22
N GLU A 585 -26.83 1.08 -7.61
CA GLU A 585 -27.85 1.90 -8.28
C GLU A 585 -27.22 3.09 -9.04
N THR A 586 -27.94 3.55 -10.07
CA THR A 586 -27.62 4.74 -10.86
C THR A 586 -28.80 5.70 -10.85
N GLY A 587 -28.52 7.00 -10.70
CA GLY A 587 -29.56 8.04 -10.68
C GLY A 587 -29.03 9.38 -11.14
N LYS A 588 -29.89 10.42 -11.10
CA LYS A 588 -29.53 11.78 -11.49
C LYS A 588 -29.16 12.63 -10.27
N ALA A 589 -27.97 13.19 -10.30
CA ALA A 589 -27.58 14.31 -9.46
C ALA A 589 -27.94 15.63 -10.14
N ARG A 590 -28.11 16.71 -9.36
CA ARG A 590 -28.51 18.00 -9.88
C ARG A 590 -28.00 19.17 -9.03
N PHE A 591 -27.67 20.27 -9.70
CA PHE A 591 -27.47 21.57 -9.08
C PHE A 591 -28.12 22.68 -9.92
N SER A 592 -28.45 23.80 -9.30
CA SER A 592 -28.96 24.97 -10.02
C SER A 592 -27.80 25.68 -10.72
N LEU A 593 -27.91 25.92 -12.03
CA LEU A 593 -26.89 26.61 -12.79
C LEU A 593 -26.78 28.07 -12.28
N PRO A 594 -25.62 28.54 -11.83
CA PRO A 594 -25.42 29.94 -11.45
C PRO A 594 -25.47 30.83 -12.70
N ALA A 595 -25.83 32.09 -12.53
CA ALA A 595 -25.89 33.06 -13.64
C ALA A 595 -24.57 33.19 -14.42
N SER A 596 -23.44 33.06 -13.72
CA SER A 596 -22.09 33.09 -14.31
C SER A 596 -21.66 31.77 -14.97
N PHE A 597 -22.52 30.75 -15.02
CA PHE A 597 -22.14 29.43 -15.58
C PHE A 597 -21.62 29.50 -17.02
N ALA A 598 -22.34 30.28 -17.86
CA ALA A 598 -21.95 30.46 -19.26
C ALA A 598 -20.64 31.25 -19.48
N GLU A 599 -20.14 31.94 -18.45
CA GLU A 599 -18.89 32.68 -18.47
C GLU A 599 -17.70 31.77 -18.06
N GLY A 600 -17.99 30.62 -17.44
CA GLY A 600 -16.99 29.66 -16.99
C GLY A 600 -16.35 28.87 -18.13
N ASP A 601 -15.17 28.34 -17.86
CA ASP A 601 -14.41 27.48 -18.76
C ASP A 601 -14.44 26.02 -18.30
N VAL A 602 -14.49 25.78 -16.98
CA VAL A 602 -14.46 24.44 -16.38
C VAL A 602 -15.52 24.32 -15.29
N LEU A 603 -16.28 23.24 -15.29
CA LEU A 603 -17.05 22.76 -14.16
C LEU A 603 -16.19 21.73 -13.41
N LYS A 604 -15.81 22.05 -12.16
CA LYS A 604 -15.18 21.12 -11.24
C LYS A 604 -16.23 20.55 -10.31
N LEU A 605 -16.23 19.23 -10.10
CA LEU A 605 -17.07 18.52 -9.15
C LEU A 605 -16.17 17.80 -8.14
N GLU A 606 -16.56 17.79 -6.88
CA GLU A 606 -15.85 17.07 -5.81
C GLU A 606 -16.85 16.27 -4.97
N ALA A 607 -16.57 15.00 -4.76
CA ALA A 607 -17.36 14.13 -3.89
C ALA A 607 -16.63 13.87 -2.56
N PHE A 608 -17.40 13.83 -1.48
CA PHE A 608 -16.90 13.59 -0.12
C PHE A 608 -17.72 12.48 0.54
N ASP A 609 -17.04 11.65 1.33
CA ASP A 609 -17.69 10.65 2.17
C ASP A 609 -18.40 11.29 3.37
N ARG A 610 -19.02 10.43 4.21
CA ARG A 610 -19.72 10.86 5.43
C ARG A 610 -18.82 11.54 6.45
N ASP A 611 -17.52 11.27 6.44
CA ASP A 611 -16.53 11.81 7.38
C ASP A 611 -15.84 13.08 6.81
N GLY A 612 -16.21 13.47 5.58
CA GLY A 612 -15.72 14.67 4.90
C GLY A 612 -14.41 14.48 4.14
N HIS A 613 -13.94 13.23 3.95
CA HIS A 613 -12.77 12.97 3.12
C HIS A 613 -13.15 13.06 1.63
N CYS A 614 -12.30 13.72 0.85
CA CYS A 614 -12.50 13.83 -0.59
C CYS A 614 -12.28 12.46 -1.26
N ILE A 615 -13.34 11.89 -1.82
CA ILE A 615 -13.35 10.62 -2.53
C ILE A 615 -12.68 10.77 -3.89
N CYS A 616 -13.16 11.73 -4.67
CA CYS A 616 -12.69 12.00 -6.02
C CYS A 616 -13.10 13.42 -6.47
N ASP A 617 -12.41 13.92 -7.47
CA ASP A 617 -12.74 15.15 -8.16
C ASP A 617 -12.74 14.95 -9.68
N TRP A 618 -13.56 15.72 -10.38
CA TRP A 618 -13.70 15.70 -11.83
C TRP A 618 -13.73 17.11 -12.38
N SER A 619 -13.15 17.28 -13.57
CA SER A 619 -13.17 18.54 -14.29
C SER A 619 -13.74 18.33 -15.68
N PHE A 620 -14.77 19.11 -16.02
CA PHE A 620 -15.46 19.05 -17.32
C PHE A 620 -15.36 20.40 -18.00
N PRO A 621 -14.97 20.47 -19.28
CA PRO A 621 -14.97 21.73 -20.01
C PRO A 621 -16.41 22.19 -20.23
N ILE A 622 -16.71 23.44 -19.85
CA ILE A 622 -17.99 24.10 -20.14
C ILE A 622 -18.03 24.52 -21.62
N ARG A 623 -16.86 24.75 -22.18
CA ARG A 623 -16.70 25.10 -23.60
C ARG A 623 -15.73 24.14 -24.25
N LEU A 624 -15.96 23.86 -25.56
CA LEU A 624 -15.00 23.06 -26.30
C LEU A 624 -13.64 23.76 -26.36
N ALA A 625 -12.57 22.98 -26.26
CA ALA A 625 -11.19 23.48 -26.24
C ALA A 625 -10.84 24.41 -27.40
N ASN A 626 -11.38 24.13 -28.61
CA ASN A 626 -11.08 24.92 -29.80
C ASN A 626 -11.65 26.37 -29.73
N PRO A 627 -12.93 26.63 -29.37
CA PRO A 627 -13.43 28.00 -29.13
C PRO A 627 -12.69 28.72 -28.00
N TYR A 628 -12.31 28.03 -26.94
CA TYR A 628 -11.50 28.60 -25.86
C TYR A 628 -10.16 29.09 -26.37
N PHE A 629 -9.45 28.23 -27.11
CA PHE A 629 -8.13 28.52 -27.65
C PHE A 629 -8.16 29.68 -28.65
N GLN A 630 -9.17 29.72 -29.50
CA GLN A 630 -9.35 30.79 -30.49
C GLN A 630 -9.60 32.18 -29.83
N ARG A 631 -10.39 32.22 -28.76
CA ARG A 631 -10.64 33.48 -28.02
C ARG A 631 -9.38 34.02 -27.34
N HIS A 632 -8.57 33.09 -26.73
CA HIS A 632 -7.36 33.52 -26.07
C HIS A 632 -6.23 33.85 -27.04
N LEU A 633 -6.13 33.19 -28.17
CA LEU A 633 -5.22 33.57 -29.24
C LEU A 633 -5.58 34.96 -29.82
N ALA A 634 -6.87 35.23 -29.98
CA ALA A 634 -7.31 36.55 -30.43
C ALA A 634 -6.95 37.69 -29.43
N GLN A 635 -7.05 37.40 -28.12
CA GLN A 635 -6.63 38.33 -27.07
C GLN A 635 -5.12 38.59 -27.04
N VAL A 636 -4.34 37.54 -27.28
CA VAL A 636 -2.87 37.67 -27.38
C VAL A 636 -2.48 38.49 -28.62
N SER A 637 -3.16 38.29 -29.74
CA SER A 637 -2.87 39.02 -30.97
C SER A 637 -3.29 40.52 -30.90
N THR A 638 -4.36 40.87 -30.16
CA THR A 638 -4.76 42.25 -29.98
C THR A 638 -3.88 43.05 -29.03
N GLY A 639 -3.13 42.38 -28.14
CA GLY A 639 -2.14 43.01 -27.24
C GLY A 639 -0.78 43.29 -27.89
N LEU A 640 -0.56 42.77 -29.11
CA LEU A 640 0.74 42.79 -29.81
C LEU A 640 0.79 43.83 -30.97
N SER A 641 -0.16 44.74 -31.08
CA SER A 641 -0.13 45.80 -32.07
C SER A 641 1.05 46.75 -31.81
N GLY A 642 2.10 46.62 -32.62
CA GLY A 642 3.31 47.44 -32.56
C GLY A 642 4.64 46.72 -32.55
N ASN A 643 4.63 45.40 -32.37
CA ASN A 643 5.88 44.64 -32.43
C ASN A 643 6.35 44.40 -33.87
N THR A 644 7.55 44.85 -34.21
CA THR A 644 8.18 44.53 -35.46
C THR A 644 8.69 43.10 -35.45
N VAL A 645 8.08 42.23 -36.26
CA VAL A 645 8.58 40.90 -36.53
C VAL A 645 9.44 40.91 -37.79
N SER A 646 10.43 40.04 -37.83
CA SER A 646 11.29 39.86 -38.97
C SER A 646 11.61 38.44 -39.27
N ALA A 647 11.77 38.10 -40.54
CA ALA A 647 12.21 36.82 -40.98
C ALA A 647 13.45 36.98 -41.89
N ARG A 648 14.48 36.21 -41.67
CA ARG A 648 15.72 36.23 -42.42
C ARG A 648 16.12 34.81 -42.86
N ASN A 649 16.49 34.64 -44.10
CA ASN A 649 17.04 33.41 -44.63
C ASN A 649 18.41 33.73 -45.25
N ASN A 650 19.47 33.13 -44.79
CA ASN A 650 20.82 33.27 -45.29
C ASN A 650 21.33 32.04 -46.08
N GLY A 651 20.43 31.09 -46.36
CA GLY A 651 20.74 29.85 -47.07
C GLY A 651 21.26 28.70 -46.20
N LYS A 652 21.76 29.00 -44.99
CA LYS A 652 22.17 28.03 -43.97
C LYS A 652 21.22 28.03 -42.79
N GLU A 653 20.79 29.20 -42.38
CA GLU A 653 19.93 29.43 -41.24
C GLU A 653 18.74 30.27 -41.63
N ILE A 654 17.62 29.98 -40.99
CA ILE A 654 16.40 30.77 -41.05
C ILE A 654 16.14 31.32 -39.64
N VAL A 655 16.02 32.63 -39.54
CA VAL A 655 15.78 33.31 -38.24
C VAL A 655 14.43 34.02 -38.29
N LEU A 656 13.53 33.65 -37.36
CA LEU A 656 12.36 34.43 -37.06
C LEU A 656 12.65 35.23 -35.78
N LYS A 657 12.38 36.54 -35.82
CA LYS A 657 12.69 37.42 -34.67
C LYS A 657 11.57 38.41 -34.41
N SER A 658 11.19 38.58 -33.14
CA SER A 658 10.42 39.68 -32.61
C SER A 658 11.30 40.51 -31.68
N GLU A 659 10.72 41.51 -31.06
CA GLU A 659 11.42 42.36 -30.07
C GLU A 659 12.02 41.52 -28.92
N LYS A 660 11.29 40.48 -28.46
CA LYS A 660 11.66 39.68 -27.29
C LYS A 660 12.16 38.27 -27.60
N VAL A 661 11.81 37.70 -28.75
CA VAL A 661 12.09 36.31 -29.07
C VAL A 661 12.80 36.20 -30.39
N SER A 662 13.81 35.35 -30.46
CA SER A 662 14.45 34.95 -31.72
C SER A 662 14.57 33.43 -31.79
N VAL A 663 14.10 32.86 -32.91
CA VAL A 663 14.18 31.41 -33.17
C VAL A 663 15.00 31.21 -34.44
N THR A 664 16.06 30.44 -34.32
CA THR A 664 16.94 30.08 -35.46
C THR A 664 16.70 28.62 -35.84
N PHE A 665 16.50 28.39 -37.11
CA PHE A 665 16.28 27.07 -37.69
C PHE A 665 17.43 26.72 -38.67
N ASP A 666 17.76 25.46 -38.75
CA ASP A 666 18.61 24.92 -39.83
C ASP A 666 17.82 24.89 -41.14
N ALA A 667 18.33 25.55 -42.15
CA ALA A 667 17.63 25.63 -43.45
C ALA A 667 17.58 24.29 -44.18
N ALA A 668 18.53 23.36 -43.91
CA ALA A 668 18.60 22.07 -44.56
C ALA A 668 17.66 21.02 -43.93
N THR A 669 17.39 21.13 -42.63
CA THR A 669 16.54 20.18 -41.86
C THR A 669 15.21 20.79 -41.42
N GLY A 670 15.10 22.10 -41.35
CA GLY A 670 13.94 22.79 -40.79
C GLY A 670 13.82 22.70 -39.25
N MET A 671 14.83 22.19 -38.60
CA MET A 671 14.82 22.01 -37.12
C MET A 671 15.32 23.25 -36.40
N ILE A 672 14.86 23.41 -35.17
CA ILE A 672 15.35 24.48 -34.29
C ILE A 672 16.81 24.25 -33.94
N LEU A 673 17.64 25.25 -34.17
CA LEU A 673 19.03 25.31 -33.72
C LEU A 673 19.16 26.08 -32.41
N ARG A 674 18.36 27.14 -32.24
CA ARG A 674 18.50 28.05 -31.11
C ARG A 674 17.25 28.85 -30.89
N VAL A 675 16.91 29.05 -29.62
CA VAL A 675 15.84 29.97 -29.17
C VAL A 675 16.41 30.95 -28.17
N LEU A 676 16.16 32.24 -28.36
CA LEU A 676 16.51 33.31 -27.45
C LEU A 676 15.25 34.02 -26.98
N SER A 677 15.14 34.28 -25.66
CA SER A 677 14.18 35.19 -25.05
C SER A 677 14.96 36.37 -24.44
N GLY A 678 14.93 37.51 -25.12
CA GLY A 678 15.88 38.58 -24.85
C GLY A 678 17.31 38.10 -25.04
N ASN A 679 18.13 38.20 -23.98
CA ASN A 679 19.51 37.69 -23.97
C ASN A 679 19.66 36.27 -23.39
N THR A 680 18.57 35.64 -22.98
CA THR A 680 18.59 34.33 -22.36
C THR A 680 18.35 33.24 -23.42
N GLU A 681 19.26 32.30 -23.50
CA GLU A 681 19.09 31.12 -24.38
C GLU A 681 18.15 30.12 -23.70
N ILE A 682 17.09 29.75 -24.42
CA ILE A 682 16.17 28.69 -24.02
C ILE A 682 16.70 27.38 -24.60
N PRO A 683 16.90 26.33 -23.77
CA PRO A 683 17.51 25.08 -24.21
C PRO A 683 16.55 24.20 -25.05
N LEU A 684 16.10 24.76 -26.19
CA LEU A 684 15.26 24.09 -27.17
C LEU A 684 16.03 23.95 -28.46
N THR A 685 16.38 22.71 -28.84
CA THR A 685 17.06 22.37 -30.07
C THR A 685 16.53 21.07 -30.67
N ASN A 686 16.86 20.80 -31.93
CA ASN A 686 16.59 19.53 -32.64
C ASN A 686 15.10 19.12 -32.68
N GLY A 687 14.18 20.05 -32.64
CA GLY A 687 12.74 19.76 -32.66
C GLY A 687 12.00 20.51 -33.78
N PRO A 688 10.73 20.16 -33.97
CA PRO A 688 10.01 19.09 -33.30
C PRO A 688 10.33 17.70 -33.87
N VAL A 689 10.25 16.67 -33.00
CA VAL A 689 10.40 15.27 -33.41
C VAL A 689 9.04 14.60 -33.36
N ALA A 690 8.58 14.01 -34.47
CA ALA A 690 7.33 13.25 -34.47
C ALA A 690 7.56 11.87 -33.87
N VAL A 691 6.90 11.57 -32.77
CA VAL A 691 6.95 10.26 -32.08
C VAL A 691 6.08 9.26 -32.84
N GLY A 692 6.64 8.07 -33.12
CA GLY A 692 5.90 6.99 -33.81
C GLY A 692 5.84 7.12 -35.32
N MET A 693 6.45 8.15 -35.91
CA MET A 693 6.53 8.34 -37.35
C MET A 693 7.99 8.37 -37.83
N LYS A 694 8.29 7.66 -38.91
CA LYS A 694 9.58 7.78 -39.60
C LYS A 694 9.57 9.05 -40.44
N MET A 695 9.97 10.18 -39.88
CA MET A 695 10.19 11.41 -40.65
C MET A 695 11.61 11.47 -41.18
N LEU A 696 11.71 11.66 -42.48
CA LEU A 696 12.97 12.09 -43.11
C LEU A 696 13.02 13.62 -42.95
N TYR A 697 13.84 14.10 -42.01
CA TYR A 697 14.02 15.54 -41.76
C TYR A 697 14.86 16.20 -42.88
N GLN A 698 14.39 16.03 -44.11
CA GLN A 698 14.87 16.73 -45.27
C GLN A 698 13.67 17.42 -45.94
N PRO A 699 13.51 18.74 -45.81
CA PRO A 699 12.44 19.43 -46.47
C PRO A 699 12.49 19.22 -47.96
N ALA A 700 11.37 18.81 -48.56
CA ALA A 700 11.21 18.78 -50.02
C ALA A 700 11.13 20.20 -50.58
N SER A 701 10.63 21.13 -49.79
CA SER A 701 10.61 22.57 -50.08
C SER A 701 10.42 23.34 -48.75
N SER A 702 10.89 24.58 -48.74
CA SER A 702 10.63 25.49 -47.63
C SER A 702 10.40 26.89 -48.19
N TYR A 703 9.67 27.71 -47.43
CA TYR A 703 9.54 29.13 -47.71
C TYR A 703 9.52 29.96 -46.41
N VAL A 704 9.91 31.20 -46.55
CA VAL A 704 9.84 32.19 -45.48
C VAL A 704 8.96 33.31 -45.97
N ARG A 705 8.02 33.75 -45.10
CA ARG A 705 7.14 34.90 -45.38
C ARG A 705 7.20 35.88 -44.21
N GLN A 706 7.11 37.13 -44.47
CA GLN A 706 7.01 38.19 -43.49
C GLN A 706 6.00 39.20 -43.94
N ASP A 707 5.16 39.66 -43.02
CA ASP A 707 4.34 40.87 -43.15
C ASP A 707 4.48 41.76 -41.90
N SER A 708 3.61 42.74 -41.70
CA SER A 708 3.70 43.66 -40.55
C SER A 708 3.38 43.00 -39.22
N GLU A 709 2.69 41.88 -39.22
CA GLU A 709 2.14 41.25 -38.03
C GLU A 709 2.73 39.89 -37.74
N GLU A 710 3.21 39.17 -38.76
CA GLU A 710 3.78 37.85 -38.58
C GLU A 710 5.03 37.57 -39.44
N ALA A 711 5.95 36.77 -38.87
CA ALA A 711 7.03 36.13 -39.56
C ALA A 711 6.81 34.62 -39.59
N VAL A 712 6.80 34.02 -40.76
CA VAL A 712 6.45 32.60 -40.96
C VAL A 712 7.61 31.86 -41.66
N PHE A 713 7.95 30.72 -41.07
CA PHE A 713 8.78 29.71 -41.74
C PHE A 713 7.97 28.42 -41.92
N CYS A 714 7.89 27.93 -43.13
CA CYS A 714 7.23 26.67 -43.47
C CYS A 714 8.21 25.72 -44.11
N ALA A 715 8.30 24.50 -43.61
CA ALA A 715 9.05 23.39 -44.15
C ALA A 715 8.12 22.22 -44.51
N ARG A 716 8.16 21.75 -45.77
CA ARG A 716 7.44 20.56 -46.24
C ARG A 716 8.38 19.39 -46.31
N TYR A 717 8.01 18.29 -45.68
CA TYR A 717 8.84 17.09 -45.60
C TYR A 717 8.33 15.95 -46.50
N LYS A 718 9.26 15.08 -46.98
CA LYS A 718 8.88 13.87 -47.68
C LYS A 718 8.53 12.79 -46.67
N GLY A 719 7.35 12.18 -46.73
CA GLY A 719 7.02 10.90 -46.09
C GLY A 719 6.28 10.94 -44.78
N GLY A 720 5.34 11.85 -44.54
CA GLY A 720 4.47 11.67 -43.39
C GLY A 720 3.72 12.91 -42.86
N ALA A 721 4.41 13.98 -42.57
CA ALA A 721 3.75 15.26 -42.27
C ALA A 721 3.87 16.15 -43.49
N ASP A 722 2.77 16.71 -43.98
CA ASP A 722 2.77 17.54 -45.15
C ASP A 722 3.61 18.80 -44.97
N SER A 723 3.58 19.41 -43.82
CA SER A 723 4.38 20.58 -43.48
C SER A 723 4.44 20.89 -42.00
N ILE A 724 5.53 21.52 -41.55
CA ILE A 724 5.65 22.17 -40.26
C ILE A 724 5.68 23.68 -40.49
N VAL A 725 4.80 24.40 -39.84
CA VAL A 725 4.68 25.86 -39.97
C VAL A 725 5.00 26.50 -38.65
N TRP A 726 6.00 27.36 -38.62
CA TRP A 726 6.37 28.19 -37.49
C TRP A 726 5.90 29.61 -37.75
N ARG A 727 5.19 30.17 -36.77
CA ARG A 727 4.72 31.57 -36.79
C ARG A 727 5.25 32.27 -35.58
N LEU A 728 5.80 33.45 -35.81
CA LEU A 728 6.16 34.40 -34.77
C LEU A 728 5.37 35.68 -35.02
N THR A 729 4.57 36.05 -34.05
CA THR A 729 3.71 37.23 -34.06
C THR A 729 4.14 38.27 -33.02
#